data_ad6e6b36de17a07ecdc243f29c6fae56
#
_entry.id   ad6e6b36de17a07ecdc243f29c6fae56
#
_cell.length_a   1.000
_cell.length_b   1.000
_cell.length_c   1.000
_cell.angle_alpha   90.00
_cell.angle_beta   90.00
_cell.angle_gamma   90.00
#
_symmetry.space_group_name_H-M   'P 1'
#
loop_
_entity.id
_entity.type
_entity.pdbx_description
1 polymer ?
#
loop_
_entity_poly.entity_id
_entity_poly.type
_entity_poly.pdbx_seq_one_letter_code
_entity_poly.pdbx_strand_id
1 'polypeptide(L)'
;DWSSDVCSSDLLNLKTGLFVAEMILKDADNQQIKLTTKKIANMAQPNDYHLQYTFEPLNFSAPITLKTVTDGSVYNYNVVRYRNLTAKHFQVTALSAQENKTVIEVCTNQSNLSVRETALITGDFFEKEAIMIQEEAEKIAQVVTVMAHQGTRYTLEKQVFVQASHAEQSWQVPFTPKDSFAAAAQESARAWQTLWQQANITVTGDLMSQKLLRIHSYHLLASASPFSNQAQALDVSITARGLHGEAYRGHIFWDEIFILPFYIQHYPDTAKQLLLYRYHRLEKAKENAAASQYRGAMYPWQSGRDGRETTQKLHLNPLNGHWGEDHSILQRHVSLAIAYNAWLYWHSTQDHEFMKQYGGEMLLEIAQFWNSAATLDDATGRFFIDKVMGPDEFHEGYPDQAESGLKNNAYTNLMVVWLFEELTNILALFSEEEQAQLFAKTQTSSADLARMQQIQNSLEIEVNSDGIIAQYEGYFGLKEIDWAAMKEKYGNIYRMDRILKAEGESPDDYKVAKQADTLMLFYNLDKTRVDQILEDLGYQLPADYLEKNLLYYLKRTSHGSTLSRIVHAQLAEMAQFHELSWQLYQEALYSDYRDIQGGTTAEGIHTGVMAATIHVTLATYAGVDTRQNELSICPNLPEHWQALTFQFIHQGVTYQFSLTQTSVTITADRDTQLLVQGALIPLTAERPKEVHYQ
;
A
#
# COMPACT_ATOMS: atom_id res chain seq x y z
N ASP A 1 26.10 14.89 30.78
CA ASP A 1 25.24 13.79 30.28
C ASP A 1 23.94 13.75 31.11
N TRP A 2 22.84 14.03 30.45
CA TRP A 2 21.52 14.00 31.05
C TRP A 2 20.93 12.59 30.96
N SER A 3 20.64 11.99 32.07
CA SER A 3 20.06 10.63 32.14
C SER A 3 18.63 10.68 32.66
N SER A 4 17.82 9.80 32.13
CA SER A 4 16.45 9.40 32.49
C SER A 4 15.39 10.48 32.66
N ASP A 5 14.32 10.29 31.95
CA ASP A 5 13.06 11.00 32.05
C ASP A 5 12.46 10.88 33.44
N VAL A 6 12.18 12.01 34.04
CA VAL A 6 11.33 12.07 35.25
C VAL A 6 9.87 12.09 34.84
N CYS A 7 9.55 12.66 33.65
CA CYS A 7 8.23 12.66 33.04
C CYS A 7 8.37 12.92 31.56
N SER A 8 7.73 12.12 30.71
CA SER A 8 7.66 12.33 29.26
C SER A 8 6.23 12.17 28.74
N SER A 9 5.89 12.94 27.72
CA SER A 9 4.66 12.79 26.95
C SER A 9 4.93 13.04 25.49
N ASP A 10 4.44 12.14 24.64
CA ASP A 10 4.54 12.24 23.18
C ASP A 10 3.14 12.32 22.57
N LEU A 11 2.93 13.29 21.69
CA LEU A 11 1.65 13.53 21.02
C LEU A 11 1.86 13.79 19.55
N LEU A 12 1.22 12.98 18.68
CA LEU A 12 1.05 13.28 17.28
C LEU A 12 -0.39 13.76 17.01
N ASN A 13 -0.52 15.00 16.56
CA ASN A 13 -1.80 15.56 16.14
C ASN A 13 -2.07 15.19 14.68
N LEU A 14 -2.93 14.18 14.44
CA LEU A 14 -3.27 13.69 13.10
C LEU A 14 -3.93 14.76 12.21
N LYS A 15 -4.58 15.79 12.79
CA LYS A 15 -5.22 16.85 12.02
C LYS A 15 -4.24 17.82 11.38
N THR A 16 -3.04 17.93 11.94
CA THR A 16 -2.05 18.95 11.55
C THR A 16 -0.69 18.37 11.21
N GLY A 17 -0.47 17.08 11.48
CA GLY A 17 0.84 16.44 11.34
C GLY A 17 1.89 16.92 12.35
N LEU A 18 1.51 17.69 13.36
CA LEU A 18 2.41 18.20 14.39
C LEU A 18 2.70 17.11 15.43
N PHE A 19 3.98 16.77 15.59
CA PHE A 19 4.47 15.96 16.69
C PHE A 19 5.05 16.86 17.78
N VAL A 20 4.68 16.60 19.03
CA VAL A 20 5.17 17.31 20.23
C VAL A 20 5.62 16.29 21.26
N ALA A 21 6.84 16.43 21.76
CA ALA A 21 7.32 15.67 22.92
C ALA A 21 7.77 16.64 24.01
N GLU A 22 7.34 16.37 25.23
CA GLU A 22 7.76 17.10 26.43
C GLU A 22 8.43 16.14 27.41
N MET A 23 9.58 16.52 27.95
CA MET A 23 10.30 15.72 28.91
C MET A 23 11.01 16.60 29.94
N ILE A 24 11.21 16.07 31.14
CA ILE A 24 12.08 16.65 32.15
C ILE A 24 13.28 15.73 32.30
N LEU A 25 14.44 16.25 31.92
CA LEU A 25 15.71 15.55 32.06
C LEU A 25 16.37 15.95 33.36
N LYS A 26 17.11 15.02 33.97
CA LYS A 26 17.83 15.22 35.22
C LYS A 26 19.26 14.68 35.08
N ASP A 27 20.22 15.42 35.60
CA ASP A 27 21.60 14.94 35.66
C ASP A 27 21.95 14.34 37.05
N ALA A 28 23.20 13.93 37.19
CA ALA A 28 23.71 13.33 38.43
C ALA A 28 23.70 14.30 39.63
N ASP A 29 23.75 15.60 39.40
CA ASP A 29 23.77 16.66 40.41
C ASP A 29 22.37 17.18 40.76
N ASN A 30 21.29 16.47 40.32
CA ASN A 30 19.89 16.88 40.47
C ASN A 30 19.51 18.17 39.71
N GLN A 31 20.32 18.63 38.78
CA GLN A 31 19.90 19.70 37.90
C GLN A 31 18.78 19.19 36.97
N GLN A 32 17.79 20.01 36.77
CA GLN A 32 16.62 19.64 35.96
C GLN A 32 16.42 20.63 34.82
N ILE A 33 16.12 20.07 33.62
CA ILE A 33 15.82 20.83 32.45
C ILE A 33 14.52 20.32 31.83
N LYS A 34 13.55 21.22 31.56
CA LYS A 34 12.40 20.89 30.74
C LYS A 34 12.79 21.05 29.28
N LEU A 35 12.57 20.02 28.47
CA LEU A 35 12.77 20.00 27.03
C LEU A 35 11.42 19.80 26.35
N THR A 36 11.07 20.70 25.42
CA THR A 36 9.93 20.54 24.51
C THR A 36 10.46 20.46 23.09
N THR A 37 10.16 19.37 22.38
CA THR A 37 10.47 19.23 20.97
C THR A 37 9.21 19.24 20.13
N LYS A 38 9.23 19.97 19.01
CA LYS A 38 8.17 19.97 18.02
C LYS A 38 8.76 19.62 16.66
N LYS A 39 8.04 18.80 15.88
CA LYS A 39 8.47 18.36 14.55
C LYS A 39 7.30 18.38 13.59
N ILE A 40 7.56 18.79 12.37
CA ILE A 40 6.63 18.65 11.24
C ILE A 40 7.40 18.21 9.98
N ALA A 41 6.78 17.34 9.17
CA ALA A 41 7.02 17.25 7.75
C ALA A 41 5.97 18.17 7.09
N ASN A 42 6.40 19.18 6.36
CA ASN A 42 5.48 20.19 5.84
C ASN A 42 4.63 19.61 4.70
N MET A 43 3.36 19.35 4.98
CA MET A 43 2.45 18.75 4.00
C MET A 43 2.22 19.64 2.77
N ALA A 44 2.34 20.96 2.89
CA ALA A 44 2.23 21.90 1.78
C ALA A 44 3.52 21.98 0.93
N GLN A 45 4.68 21.62 1.52
CA GLN A 45 6.00 21.70 0.91
C GLN A 45 6.75 20.39 1.15
N PRO A 46 6.63 19.42 0.26
CA PRO A 46 7.05 18.03 0.53
C PRO A 46 8.56 17.84 0.76
N ASN A 47 9.37 18.83 0.40
CA ASN A 47 10.82 18.83 0.63
C ASN A 47 11.22 19.42 1.98
N ASP A 48 10.29 19.99 2.74
CA ASP A 48 10.55 20.90 3.84
C ASP A 48 10.16 20.28 5.19
N TYR A 49 11.12 20.16 6.11
CA TYR A 49 10.97 19.58 7.44
C TYR A 49 11.41 20.61 8.49
N HIS A 50 10.69 20.70 9.58
CA HIS A 50 10.98 21.65 10.64
C HIS A 50 11.01 20.98 12.00
N LEU A 51 12.02 21.37 12.79
CA LEU A 51 12.18 20.97 14.18
C LEU A 51 12.32 22.23 15.03
N GLN A 52 11.68 22.25 16.20
CA GLN A 52 11.82 23.27 17.21
C GLN A 52 12.16 22.61 18.55
N TYR A 53 13.24 23.04 19.17
CA TYR A 53 13.67 22.62 20.49
C TYR A 53 13.58 23.81 21.44
N THR A 54 12.77 23.69 22.50
CA THR A 54 12.71 24.69 23.58
C THR A 54 13.17 24.02 24.86
N PHE A 55 14.15 24.60 25.52
CA PHE A 55 14.64 24.14 26.80
C PHE A 55 14.59 25.22 27.87
N GLU A 56 14.36 24.82 29.12
CA GLU A 56 14.21 25.68 30.28
C GLU A 56 14.87 25.03 31.50
N PRO A 57 16.01 25.57 31.99
CA PRO A 57 16.57 25.12 33.27
C PRO A 57 15.61 25.40 34.41
N LEU A 58 15.24 24.37 35.21
CA LEU A 58 14.22 24.50 36.23
C LEU A 58 14.78 24.94 37.59
N ASN A 59 16.01 24.53 37.93
CA ASN A 59 16.60 24.70 39.25
C ASN A 59 18.07 25.07 39.27
N PHE A 60 18.62 25.48 38.13
CA PHE A 60 20.03 25.87 38.00
C PHE A 60 20.24 26.96 36.95
N SER A 61 21.44 27.56 36.96
CA SER A 61 21.94 28.44 35.88
C SER A 61 23.36 28.00 35.56
N ALA A 62 23.63 27.60 34.31
CA ALA A 62 24.90 27.11 33.86
C ALA A 62 25.04 27.21 32.33
N PRO A 63 26.28 27.12 31.78
CA PRO A 63 26.43 26.95 30.34
C PRO A 63 25.80 25.64 29.88
N ILE A 64 24.96 25.72 28.83
CA ILE A 64 24.37 24.54 28.17
C ILE A 64 24.86 24.52 26.73
N THR A 65 25.36 23.34 26.31
CA THR A 65 25.84 23.10 24.96
C THR A 65 24.80 22.32 24.18
N LEU A 66 24.37 22.90 23.07
CA LEU A 66 23.48 22.27 22.09
C LEU A 66 24.31 21.77 20.90
N LYS A 67 24.10 20.53 20.53
CA LYS A 67 24.72 19.92 19.33
C LYS A 67 23.62 19.47 18.37
N THR A 68 23.56 20.04 17.17
CA THR A 68 22.69 19.58 16.09
C THR A 68 23.51 18.96 14.99
N VAL A 69 23.11 17.81 14.46
CA VAL A 69 23.87 17.00 13.53
C VAL A 69 23.09 16.80 12.22
N THR A 70 23.80 16.93 11.10
CA THR A 70 23.39 16.40 9.79
C THR A 70 24.24 15.17 9.52
N ASP A 71 23.59 14.00 9.46
CA ASP A 71 24.24 12.70 9.56
C ASP A 71 24.04 11.83 8.31
N GLY A 72 25.12 11.65 7.54
CA GLY A 72 25.17 10.75 6.38
C GLY A 72 25.68 9.34 6.70
N SER A 73 25.95 9.00 7.97
CA SER A 73 26.42 7.68 8.36
C SER A 73 25.29 6.66 8.60
N VAL A 74 24.05 7.07 8.35
CA VAL A 74 22.87 6.22 8.58
C VAL A 74 22.87 4.99 7.67
N TYR A 75 22.29 3.91 8.16
CA TYR A 75 22.18 2.63 7.45
C TYR A 75 20.87 1.93 7.86
N ASN A 76 20.44 0.93 7.06
CA ASN A 76 19.25 0.15 7.36
C ASN A 76 19.50 -0.79 8.53
N TYR A 77 18.70 -0.67 9.58
CA TYR A 77 18.89 -1.41 10.83
C TYR A 77 17.63 -2.17 11.29
N ASN A 78 16.42 -1.73 10.91
CA ASN A 78 15.17 -2.20 11.49
C ASN A 78 14.77 -3.61 11.04
N VAL A 79 15.25 -4.07 9.89
CA VAL A 79 14.99 -5.45 9.42
C VAL A 79 16.02 -6.40 10.02
N VAL A 80 15.67 -7.03 11.13
CA VAL A 80 16.58 -7.86 11.96
C VAL A 80 17.31 -8.93 11.14
N ARG A 81 16.61 -9.63 10.25
CA ARG A 81 17.17 -10.72 9.42
C ARG A 81 18.23 -10.26 8.42
N TYR A 82 18.31 -8.97 8.12
CA TYR A 82 19.26 -8.39 7.16
C TYR A 82 20.39 -7.57 7.80
N ARG A 83 20.41 -7.42 9.12
CA ARG A 83 21.41 -6.61 9.83
C ARG A 83 22.87 -7.01 9.55
N ASN A 84 23.10 -8.30 9.32
CA ASN A 84 24.44 -8.84 9.02
C ASN A 84 24.79 -8.83 7.53
N LEU A 85 23.89 -8.34 6.67
CA LEU A 85 24.10 -8.12 5.25
C LEU A 85 24.55 -6.66 5.01
N THR A 86 24.84 -6.32 3.75
CA THR A 86 25.10 -4.92 3.38
C THR A 86 23.88 -4.05 3.71
N ALA A 87 24.03 -3.14 4.65
CA ALA A 87 22.96 -2.30 5.17
C ALA A 87 23.09 -0.83 4.77
N LYS A 88 24.29 -0.42 4.27
CA LYS A 88 24.55 0.94 3.78
C LYS A 88 24.48 1.00 2.26
N HIS A 89 23.54 1.78 1.74
CA HIS A 89 23.17 1.78 0.32
C HIS A 89 23.57 3.06 -0.42
N PHE A 90 24.27 3.98 0.24
CA PHE A 90 24.76 5.21 -0.33
C PHE A 90 26.09 5.63 0.32
N GLN A 91 26.75 6.57 -0.33
CA GLN A 91 28.00 7.18 0.14
C GLN A 91 27.83 8.70 0.22
N VAL A 92 28.47 9.33 1.20
CA VAL A 92 28.56 10.79 1.29
C VAL A 92 29.51 11.27 0.20
N THR A 93 29.02 12.15 -0.66
CA THR A 93 29.82 12.73 -1.79
C THR A 93 30.27 14.14 -1.52
N ALA A 94 29.56 14.90 -0.69
CA ALA A 94 29.96 16.24 -0.29
C ALA A 94 29.43 16.59 1.11
N LEU A 95 30.23 17.34 1.84
CA LEU A 95 29.90 17.97 3.11
C LEU A 95 30.33 19.44 3.06
N SER A 96 29.49 20.35 3.51
CA SER A 96 29.85 21.73 3.70
C SER A 96 29.08 22.39 4.83
N ALA A 97 29.70 23.33 5.50
CA ALA A 97 29.06 24.14 6.53
C ALA A 97 29.48 25.59 6.38
N GLN A 98 28.56 26.51 6.56
CA GLN A 98 28.78 27.92 6.59
C GLN A 98 27.90 28.55 7.66
N GLU A 99 28.50 29.07 8.72
CA GLU A 99 27.77 29.65 9.83
C GLU A 99 26.63 28.73 10.35
N ASN A 100 25.40 29.16 10.18
CA ASN A 100 24.22 28.46 10.65
C ASN A 100 23.61 27.46 9.61
N LYS A 101 24.27 27.27 8.47
CA LYS A 101 23.83 26.40 7.38
C LYS A 101 24.77 25.21 7.17
N THR A 102 24.20 24.01 7.03
CA THR A 102 24.94 22.81 6.63
C THR A 102 24.34 22.20 5.39
N VAL A 103 25.16 21.54 4.58
CA VAL A 103 24.74 20.79 3.40
C VAL A 103 25.47 19.45 3.40
N ILE A 104 24.70 18.38 3.19
CA ILE A 104 25.24 17.06 2.92
C ILE A 104 24.68 16.54 1.60
N GLU A 105 25.54 15.92 0.80
CA GLU A 105 25.13 15.21 -0.41
C GLU A 105 25.55 13.75 -0.29
N VAL A 106 24.61 12.88 -0.67
CA VAL A 106 24.85 11.44 -0.74
C VAL A 106 24.46 10.92 -2.11
N CYS A 107 25.10 9.85 -2.56
CA CYS A 107 24.77 9.17 -3.81
C CYS A 107 24.56 7.69 -3.55
N THR A 108 23.48 7.13 -4.08
CA THR A 108 23.18 5.70 -3.95
C THR A 108 24.15 4.84 -4.73
N ASN A 109 24.52 3.67 -4.19
CA ASN A 109 25.61 2.84 -4.70
C ASN A 109 25.34 2.21 -6.08
N GLN A 110 24.09 2.00 -6.46
CA GLN A 110 23.72 1.29 -7.69
C GLN A 110 22.81 2.10 -8.61
N SER A 111 21.87 2.86 -8.05
CA SER A 111 20.89 3.62 -8.84
C SER A 111 21.38 5.02 -9.23
N ASN A 112 22.54 5.46 -8.75
CA ASN A 112 23.11 6.78 -9.00
C ASN A 112 22.14 7.94 -8.72
N LEU A 113 21.32 7.78 -7.69
CA LEU A 113 20.48 8.86 -7.18
C LEU A 113 21.26 9.68 -6.17
N SER A 114 21.32 10.98 -6.39
CA SER A 114 21.87 11.93 -5.43
C SER A 114 20.75 12.49 -4.55
N VAL A 115 21.01 12.57 -3.25
CA VAL A 115 20.16 13.25 -2.29
C VAL A 115 20.96 14.35 -1.63
N ARG A 116 20.41 15.56 -1.59
CA ARG A 116 20.97 16.70 -0.87
C ARG A 116 20.06 17.06 0.27
N GLU A 117 20.61 17.12 1.49
CA GLU A 117 19.98 17.70 2.66
C GLU A 117 20.65 19.05 2.93
N THR A 118 19.85 20.12 2.99
CA THR A 118 20.27 21.44 3.42
C THR A 118 19.60 21.75 4.74
N ALA A 119 20.35 22.01 5.79
CA ALA A 119 19.82 22.36 7.09
C ALA A 119 20.23 23.78 7.50
N LEU A 120 19.28 24.54 8.01
CA LEU A 120 19.47 25.89 8.54
C LEU A 120 19.02 25.91 9.99
N ILE A 121 19.87 26.41 10.90
CA ILE A 121 19.51 26.63 12.29
C ILE A 121 19.33 28.13 12.59
N THR A 122 18.32 28.41 13.40
CA THR A 122 18.05 29.76 13.96
C THR A 122 17.73 29.63 15.44
N GLY A 123 17.89 30.69 16.20
CA GLY A 123 17.61 30.66 17.62
C GLY A 123 17.62 32.07 18.23
N ASP A 124 16.89 32.24 19.31
CA ASP A 124 16.73 33.50 20.03
C ASP A 124 18.03 33.98 20.77
N PHE A 125 19.06 33.13 20.76
CA PHE A 125 20.34 33.38 21.42
C PHE A 125 21.55 33.42 20.47
N PHE A 126 21.37 33.15 19.15
CA PHE A 126 22.48 33.06 18.17
C PHE A 126 23.19 34.37 17.86
N GLU A 127 22.51 35.48 18.01
CA GLU A 127 23.13 36.79 17.79
C GLU A 127 24.30 37.11 18.77
N LYS A 128 24.35 36.36 19.88
CA LYS A 128 25.34 36.57 20.96
C LYS A 128 26.38 35.47 21.05
N GLU A 129 26.15 34.34 20.42
CA GLU A 129 26.97 33.12 20.60
C GLU A 129 27.51 32.62 19.26
N ALA A 130 28.79 32.24 19.24
CA ALA A 130 29.43 31.71 18.05
C ALA A 130 29.00 30.24 17.81
N ILE A 131 28.66 29.94 16.57
CA ILE A 131 28.40 28.55 16.13
C ILE A 131 29.73 27.90 15.80
N MET A 132 30.06 26.80 16.49
CA MET A 132 31.23 25.98 16.24
C MET A 132 30.87 24.83 15.30
N ILE A 133 31.61 24.70 14.20
CA ILE A 133 31.42 23.57 13.26
C ILE A 133 32.34 22.42 13.66
N GLN A 134 31.80 21.22 13.75
CA GLN A 134 32.55 19.97 13.94
C GLN A 134 32.28 19.06 12.74
N GLU A 135 33.30 18.78 11.97
CA GLU A 135 33.22 17.87 10.82
C GLU A 135 33.80 16.51 11.19
N GLU A 136 33.09 15.47 10.86
CA GLU A 136 33.50 14.07 10.91
C GLU A 136 33.40 13.48 9.49
N ALA A 137 33.87 12.26 9.26
CA ALA A 137 33.97 11.70 7.90
C ALA A 137 32.65 11.71 7.11
N GLU A 138 31.49 11.55 7.79
CA GLU A 138 30.18 11.47 7.15
C GLU A 138 29.13 12.36 7.84
N LYS A 139 29.56 13.29 8.72
CA LYS A 139 28.65 14.10 9.55
C LYS A 139 29.15 15.53 9.68
N ILE A 140 28.22 16.45 9.80
CA ILE A 140 28.49 17.80 10.22
C ILE A 140 27.65 18.11 11.45
N ALA A 141 28.30 18.59 12.50
CA ALA A 141 27.64 19.11 13.68
C ALA A 141 27.83 20.62 13.82
N GLN A 142 26.80 21.31 14.20
CA GLN A 142 26.78 22.67 14.66
C GLN A 142 26.64 22.67 16.15
N VAL A 143 27.53 23.29 16.88
CA VAL A 143 27.61 23.32 18.34
C VAL A 143 27.51 24.75 18.83
N VAL A 144 26.57 25.02 19.71
CA VAL A 144 26.33 26.33 20.32
C VAL A 144 26.30 26.17 21.83
N THR A 145 27.01 27.00 22.56
CA THR A 145 26.99 27.05 24.00
C THR A 145 26.34 28.34 24.46
N VAL A 146 25.28 28.26 25.24
CA VAL A 146 24.59 29.42 25.81
C VAL A 146 24.67 29.41 27.34
N MET A 147 24.91 30.54 27.96
CA MET A 147 24.75 30.72 29.40
C MET A 147 23.25 30.72 29.74
N ALA A 148 22.73 29.58 30.15
CA ALA A 148 21.31 29.40 30.44
C ALA A 148 21.00 29.78 31.90
N HIS A 149 19.94 30.58 32.10
CA HIS A 149 19.48 31.02 33.39
C HIS A 149 18.21 30.30 33.82
N GLN A 150 18.12 29.96 35.11
CA GLN A 150 16.96 29.32 35.70
C GLN A 150 15.67 30.02 35.31
N GLY A 151 14.65 29.25 34.89
CA GLY A 151 13.31 29.75 34.52
C GLY A 151 13.26 30.49 33.19
N THR A 152 14.39 30.62 32.45
CA THR A 152 14.41 31.27 31.15
C THR A 152 14.30 30.23 30.06
N ARG A 153 13.44 30.50 29.06
CA ARG A 153 13.25 29.62 27.88
C ARG A 153 14.19 30.05 26.75
N TYR A 154 14.78 29.04 26.14
CA TYR A 154 15.66 29.19 24.98
C TYR A 154 15.12 28.31 23.86
N THR A 155 15.02 28.87 22.65
CA THR A 155 14.46 28.16 21.49
C THR A 155 15.48 28.09 20.37
N LEU A 156 15.67 26.85 19.85
CA LEU A 156 16.40 26.55 18.62
C LEU A 156 15.43 25.98 17.59
N GLU A 157 15.43 26.54 16.39
CA GLU A 157 14.70 26.00 15.24
C GLU A 157 15.69 25.47 14.20
N LYS A 158 15.33 24.33 13.58
CA LYS A 158 16.09 23.75 12.46
C LYS A 158 15.12 23.50 11.32
N GLN A 159 15.35 24.16 10.19
CA GLN A 159 14.70 23.84 8.92
C GLN A 159 15.60 22.89 8.14
N VAL A 160 15.02 21.83 7.60
CA VAL A 160 15.73 20.83 6.80
C VAL A 160 15.00 20.70 5.45
N PHE A 161 15.77 20.85 4.38
CA PHE A 161 15.27 20.78 3.01
C PHE A 161 15.95 19.63 2.27
N VAL A 162 15.16 18.66 1.82
CA VAL A 162 15.67 17.45 1.17
C VAL A 162 15.29 17.42 -0.30
N GLN A 163 16.26 17.19 -1.16
CA GLN A 163 16.06 17.06 -2.60
C GLN A 163 16.70 15.75 -3.09
N ALA A 164 16.05 15.11 -4.07
CA ALA A 164 16.62 13.99 -4.81
C ALA A 164 16.79 14.39 -6.28
N SER A 165 17.89 13.96 -6.89
CA SER A 165 18.20 14.22 -8.31
C SER A 165 18.99 13.04 -8.90
N HIS A 166 18.99 12.92 -10.21
CA HIS A 166 19.94 12.09 -10.91
C HIS A 166 21.33 12.72 -10.80
N ALA A 167 22.39 11.92 -10.64
CA ALA A 167 23.76 12.40 -10.49
C ALA A 167 24.22 13.37 -11.60
N GLU A 168 23.60 13.33 -12.77
CA GLU A 168 23.88 14.18 -13.92
C GLU A 168 22.98 15.42 -14.02
N GLN A 169 22.00 15.56 -13.14
CA GLN A 169 21.06 16.69 -13.15
C GLN A 169 21.41 17.71 -12.06
N SER A 170 21.23 18.99 -12.38
CA SER A 170 21.38 20.06 -11.38
C SER A 170 20.21 20.06 -10.38
N TRP A 171 20.46 20.56 -9.18
CA TRP A 171 19.45 20.77 -8.16
C TRP A 171 18.42 21.81 -8.64
N GLN A 172 17.17 21.38 -8.84
CA GLN A 172 16.16 22.17 -9.53
C GLN A 172 15.41 23.14 -8.61
N VAL A 173 15.24 22.80 -7.35
CA VAL A 173 14.46 23.60 -6.41
C VAL A 173 15.41 24.34 -5.46
N PRO A 174 15.37 25.68 -5.42
CA PRO A 174 16.19 26.44 -4.48
C PRO A 174 15.68 26.27 -3.04
N PHE A 175 16.62 26.18 -2.11
CA PHE A 175 16.30 26.24 -0.69
C PHE A 175 15.78 27.65 -0.34
N THR A 176 14.58 27.72 0.23
CA THR A 176 13.99 28.99 0.69
C THR A 176 13.78 28.92 2.20
N PRO A 177 14.50 29.73 2.98
CA PRO A 177 14.26 29.81 4.41
C PRO A 177 12.83 30.26 4.72
N LYS A 178 12.24 29.63 5.74
CA LYS A 178 10.95 30.06 6.32
C LYS A 178 11.19 31.02 7.48
N ASP A 179 10.24 31.93 7.69
CA ASP A 179 10.34 32.94 8.75
C ASP A 179 10.39 32.34 10.17
N SER A 180 9.68 31.21 10.37
CA SER A 180 9.63 30.53 11.68
C SER A 180 9.02 29.13 11.56
N PHE A 181 9.27 28.29 12.58
CA PHE A 181 8.57 27.03 12.78
C PHE A 181 7.03 27.22 12.80
N ALA A 182 6.55 28.28 13.44
CA ALA A 182 5.11 28.56 13.56
C ALA A 182 4.46 28.82 12.18
N ALA A 183 5.15 29.54 11.30
CA ALA A 183 4.66 29.80 9.94
C ALA A 183 4.58 28.50 9.12
N ALA A 184 5.61 27.66 9.17
CA ALA A 184 5.64 26.36 8.50
C ALA A 184 4.57 25.41 9.07
N ALA A 185 4.39 25.38 10.39
CA ALA A 185 3.37 24.56 11.03
C ALA A 185 1.95 24.98 10.64
N GLN A 186 1.69 26.28 10.49
CA GLN A 186 0.39 26.78 10.03
C GLN A 186 0.14 26.45 8.56
N GLU A 187 1.15 26.56 7.70
CA GLU A 187 1.07 26.17 6.29
C GLU A 187 0.75 24.68 6.15
N SER A 188 1.49 23.83 6.85
CA SER A 188 1.24 22.39 6.91
C SER A 188 -0.15 22.02 7.42
N ALA A 189 -0.60 22.70 8.50
CA ALA A 189 -1.93 22.45 9.07
C ALA A 189 -3.06 22.77 8.09
N ARG A 190 -2.94 23.81 7.27
CA ARG A 190 -3.93 24.13 6.22
C ARG A 190 -3.96 23.06 5.14
N ALA A 191 -2.78 22.58 4.70
CA ALA A 191 -2.71 21.49 3.74
C ALA A 191 -3.36 20.20 4.27
N TRP A 192 -3.07 19.82 5.51
CA TRP A 192 -3.74 18.70 6.17
C TRP A 192 -5.26 18.91 6.27
N GLN A 193 -5.72 20.11 6.57
CA GLN A 193 -7.16 20.41 6.62
C GLN A 193 -7.82 20.14 5.27
N THR A 194 -7.20 20.54 4.16
CA THR A 194 -7.70 20.27 2.81
C THR A 194 -7.79 18.77 2.54
N LEU A 195 -6.75 17.99 2.91
CA LEU A 195 -6.77 16.54 2.75
C LEU A 195 -7.89 15.89 3.57
N TRP A 196 -8.05 16.29 4.84
CA TRP A 196 -9.10 15.75 5.69
C TRP A 196 -10.51 16.10 5.21
N GLN A 197 -10.71 17.21 4.51
CA GLN A 197 -12.00 17.52 3.90
C GLN A 197 -12.44 16.48 2.86
N GLN A 198 -11.50 15.83 2.19
CA GLN A 198 -11.80 14.82 1.15
C GLN A 198 -11.84 13.39 1.67
N ALA A 199 -10.98 13.02 2.62
CA ALA A 199 -10.81 11.64 3.06
C ALA A 199 -11.21 11.37 4.52
N ASN A 200 -11.94 12.27 5.17
CA ASN A 200 -12.36 12.03 6.54
C ASN A 200 -13.49 11.01 6.62
N ILE A 201 -13.27 9.98 7.41
CA ILE A 201 -14.27 8.97 7.78
C ILE A 201 -14.55 9.14 9.26
N THR A 202 -15.84 9.28 9.62
CA THR A 202 -16.26 9.45 11.01
C THR A 202 -17.14 8.29 11.43
N VAL A 203 -16.66 7.54 12.42
CA VAL A 203 -17.40 6.49 13.11
C VAL A 203 -17.87 7.00 14.46
N THR A 204 -19.15 6.83 14.78
CA THR A 204 -19.73 7.14 16.08
C THR A 204 -20.12 5.83 16.78
N GLY A 205 -19.85 5.76 18.08
CA GLY A 205 -20.13 4.57 18.91
C GLY A 205 -18.89 3.73 19.22
N ASP A 206 -17.85 3.79 18.36
CA ASP A 206 -16.58 3.08 18.58
C ASP A 206 -15.37 4.02 18.38
N LEU A 207 -14.85 4.53 19.49
CA LEU A 207 -13.73 5.46 19.51
C LEU A 207 -12.44 4.83 18.95
N MET A 208 -12.22 3.53 19.14
CA MET A 208 -10.99 2.88 18.66
C MET A 208 -11.03 2.68 17.16
N SER A 209 -12.12 2.21 16.58
CA SER A 209 -12.27 2.16 15.12
C SER A 209 -12.10 3.54 14.49
N GLN A 210 -12.69 4.57 15.09
CA GLN A 210 -12.52 5.96 14.64
C GLN A 210 -11.04 6.40 14.65
N LYS A 211 -10.33 6.12 15.74
CA LYS A 211 -8.92 6.46 15.90
C LYS A 211 -8.03 5.75 14.89
N LEU A 212 -8.25 4.45 14.71
CA LEU A 212 -7.43 3.62 13.83
C LEU A 212 -7.66 3.96 12.34
N LEU A 213 -8.90 4.17 11.91
CA LEU A 213 -9.20 4.64 10.56
C LEU A 213 -8.53 5.98 10.23
N ARG A 214 -8.49 6.91 11.20
CA ARG A 214 -7.75 8.17 11.04
C ARG A 214 -6.25 7.98 10.94
N ILE A 215 -5.67 7.07 11.74
CA ILE A 215 -4.25 6.72 11.65
C ILE A 215 -3.94 6.12 10.28
N HIS A 216 -4.79 5.23 9.78
CA HIS A 216 -4.62 4.59 8.47
C HIS A 216 -4.66 5.62 7.33
N SER A 217 -5.67 6.49 7.32
CA SER A 217 -5.76 7.59 6.34
C SER A 217 -4.57 8.54 6.44
N TYR A 218 -4.12 8.88 7.65
CA TYR A 218 -2.95 9.72 7.88
C TYR A 218 -1.69 9.12 7.26
N HIS A 219 -1.44 7.83 7.47
CA HIS A 219 -0.26 7.16 6.94
C HIS A 219 -0.30 7.02 5.42
N LEU A 220 -1.46 6.76 4.82
CA LEU A 220 -1.61 6.76 3.36
C LEU A 220 -1.28 8.13 2.79
N LEU A 221 -1.88 9.19 3.32
CA LEU A 221 -1.67 10.56 2.87
C LEU A 221 -0.21 11.03 3.08
N ALA A 222 0.47 10.54 4.11
CA ALA A 222 1.89 10.82 4.32
C ALA A 222 2.77 10.01 3.34
N SER A 223 2.36 8.81 2.94
CA SER A 223 3.13 7.93 2.04
C SER A 223 3.06 8.35 0.58
N ALA A 224 1.90 8.84 0.11
CA ALA A 224 1.72 9.38 -1.25
C ALA A 224 0.82 10.61 -1.19
N SER A 225 1.39 11.72 -0.77
CA SER A 225 0.65 12.98 -0.64
C SER A 225 0.22 13.53 -2.01
N PRO A 226 -1.07 13.91 -2.16
CA PRO A 226 -1.53 14.63 -3.34
C PRO A 226 -0.71 15.90 -3.65
N PHE A 227 -0.26 16.61 -2.63
CA PHE A 227 0.59 17.80 -2.80
C PHE A 227 1.97 17.48 -3.37
N SER A 228 2.58 16.35 -2.97
CA SER A 228 3.88 15.94 -3.50
C SER A 228 3.82 15.61 -4.99
N ASN A 229 2.84 14.83 -5.39
CA ASN A 229 2.71 14.36 -6.76
C ASN A 229 2.35 15.49 -7.74
N GLN A 230 1.42 16.37 -7.36
CA GLN A 230 1.04 17.51 -8.20
C GLN A 230 2.18 18.52 -8.37
N ALA A 231 2.91 18.83 -7.30
CA ALA A 231 3.94 19.86 -7.31
C ALA A 231 5.21 19.45 -8.08
N GLN A 232 5.52 18.17 -8.15
CA GLN A 232 6.83 17.69 -8.64
C GLN A 232 6.77 16.75 -9.82
N ALA A 233 5.57 16.35 -10.27
CA ALA A 233 5.39 15.35 -11.33
C ALA A 233 6.27 14.11 -11.13
N LEU A 234 6.23 13.54 -9.93
CA LEU A 234 7.07 12.42 -9.55
C LEU A 234 6.70 11.16 -10.33
N ASP A 235 7.70 10.48 -10.89
CA ASP A 235 7.54 9.17 -11.51
C ASP A 235 7.70 8.05 -10.46
N VAL A 236 6.70 7.95 -9.58
CA VAL A 236 6.69 7.03 -8.44
C VAL A 236 5.31 6.39 -8.25
N SER A 237 5.28 5.28 -7.54
CA SER A 237 4.05 4.69 -6.98
C SER A 237 4.18 4.55 -5.47
N ILE A 238 3.24 3.84 -4.85
CA ILE A 238 3.20 3.67 -3.40
C ILE A 238 3.83 2.34 -2.99
N THR A 239 4.72 2.38 -2.01
CA THR A 239 5.43 1.21 -1.50
C THR A 239 4.53 0.35 -0.60
N ALA A 240 4.81 -0.95 -0.51
CA ALA A 240 4.10 -1.86 0.39
C ALA A 240 4.26 -1.49 1.88
N ARG A 241 5.38 -0.82 2.22
CA ARG A 241 5.63 -0.26 3.56
C ARG A 241 5.62 1.25 3.51
N GLY A 242 5.19 1.90 4.60
CA GLY A 242 5.21 3.37 4.71
C GLY A 242 6.61 3.97 4.60
N LEU A 243 6.70 5.29 4.49
CA LEU A 243 7.94 6.03 4.21
C LEU A 243 9.09 5.75 5.20
N HIS A 244 8.78 5.38 6.45
CA HIS A 244 9.79 5.03 7.45
C HIS A 244 10.24 3.55 7.34
N GLY A 245 9.66 2.77 6.40
CA GLY A 245 9.86 1.34 6.29
C GLY A 245 11.13 0.96 5.53
N GLU A 246 11.88 -0.02 6.05
CA GLU A 246 13.04 -0.62 5.40
C GLU A 246 12.71 -1.96 4.72
N ALA A 247 11.64 -2.63 5.16
CA ALA A 247 11.21 -3.87 4.53
C ALA A 247 10.77 -3.63 3.09
N TYR A 248 11.02 -4.62 2.25
CA TYR A 248 10.82 -4.57 0.80
C TYR A 248 11.62 -3.48 0.09
N ARG A 249 12.50 -2.76 0.79
CA ARG A 249 13.50 -1.83 0.22
C ARG A 249 12.92 -0.77 -0.71
N GLY A 250 11.69 -0.31 -0.42
CA GLY A 250 11.00 0.69 -1.23
C GLY A 250 10.48 0.20 -2.58
N HIS A 251 10.42 -1.11 -2.82
CA HIS A 251 9.86 -1.67 -4.04
C HIS A 251 8.33 -1.56 -4.07
N ILE A 252 7.80 -1.52 -5.28
CA ILE A 252 6.37 -1.53 -5.57
C ILE A 252 5.97 -2.96 -5.93
N PHE A 253 4.91 -3.45 -5.27
CA PHE A 253 4.35 -4.79 -5.44
C PHE A 253 2.89 -4.72 -5.91
N TRP A 254 2.17 -5.81 -5.79
CA TRP A 254 0.75 -5.87 -6.07
C TRP A 254 -0.14 -5.19 -5.03
N ASP A 255 0.46 -4.74 -3.90
CA ASP A 255 -0.24 -4.02 -2.82
C ASP A 255 -1.04 -2.81 -3.33
N GLU A 256 -0.69 -2.28 -4.50
CA GLU A 256 -1.46 -1.25 -5.20
C GLU A 256 -2.94 -1.64 -5.37
N ILE A 257 -3.28 -2.94 -5.50
CA ILE A 257 -4.67 -3.40 -5.65
C ILE A 257 -5.52 -3.12 -4.40
N PHE A 258 -4.88 -3.06 -3.23
CA PHE A 258 -5.52 -2.67 -1.97
C PHE A 258 -5.50 -1.16 -1.74
N ILE A 259 -4.47 -0.47 -2.26
CA ILE A 259 -4.19 0.92 -1.94
C ILE A 259 -4.87 1.89 -2.90
N LEU A 260 -4.83 1.62 -4.20
CA LEU A 260 -5.36 2.54 -5.22
C LEU A 260 -6.85 2.84 -5.09
N PRO A 261 -7.73 1.92 -4.63
CA PRO A 261 -9.13 2.26 -4.39
C PRO A 261 -9.32 3.48 -3.49
N PHE A 262 -8.49 3.66 -2.45
CA PHE A 262 -8.50 4.85 -1.59
C PHE A 262 -8.21 6.13 -2.39
N TYR A 263 -7.15 6.12 -3.22
CA TYR A 263 -6.80 7.31 -4.01
C TYR A 263 -7.79 7.55 -5.15
N ILE A 264 -8.30 6.50 -5.78
CA ILE A 264 -9.32 6.63 -6.85
C ILE A 264 -10.58 7.33 -6.31
N GLN A 265 -11.01 6.96 -5.11
CA GLN A 265 -12.23 7.49 -4.50
C GLN A 265 -12.06 8.88 -3.90
N HIS A 266 -10.85 9.22 -3.41
CA HIS A 266 -10.64 10.49 -2.69
C HIS A 266 -9.73 11.47 -3.45
N TYR A 267 -8.78 10.98 -4.25
CA TYR A 267 -7.76 11.79 -4.93
C TYR A 267 -7.45 11.23 -6.32
N PRO A 268 -8.40 11.26 -7.26
CA PRO A 268 -8.26 10.61 -8.57
C PRO A 268 -7.04 11.08 -9.37
N ASP A 269 -6.65 12.36 -9.28
CA ASP A 269 -5.45 12.86 -9.94
C ASP A 269 -4.17 12.20 -9.41
N THR A 270 -4.11 11.94 -8.09
CA THR A 270 -3.01 11.21 -7.48
C THR A 270 -3.00 9.74 -7.93
N ALA A 271 -4.18 9.09 -7.96
CA ALA A 271 -4.31 7.74 -8.47
C ALA A 271 -3.81 7.61 -9.91
N LYS A 272 -4.17 8.56 -10.78
CA LYS A 272 -3.66 8.62 -12.16
C LYS A 272 -2.13 8.66 -12.21
N GLN A 273 -1.50 9.51 -11.41
CA GLN A 273 -0.04 9.63 -11.37
C GLN A 273 0.63 8.36 -10.86
N LEU A 274 0.05 7.70 -9.84
CA LEU A 274 0.55 6.41 -9.33
C LEU A 274 0.43 5.31 -10.41
N LEU A 275 -0.62 5.31 -11.21
CA LEU A 275 -0.78 4.38 -12.35
C LEU A 275 0.20 4.68 -13.49
N LEU A 276 0.52 5.95 -13.76
CA LEU A 276 1.50 6.33 -14.77
C LEU A 276 2.90 5.78 -14.47
N TYR A 277 3.26 5.54 -13.20
CA TYR A 277 4.47 4.81 -12.85
C TYR A 277 4.54 3.45 -13.57
N ARG A 278 3.43 2.71 -13.66
CA ARG A 278 3.37 1.43 -14.36
C ARG A 278 3.45 1.62 -15.87
N TYR A 279 2.77 2.60 -16.41
CA TYR A 279 2.84 2.91 -17.84
C TYR A 279 4.26 3.27 -18.28
N HIS A 280 4.97 4.11 -17.55
CA HIS A 280 6.35 4.48 -17.88
C HIS A 280 7.33 3.28 -17.86
N ARG A 281 6.91 2.14 -17.30
CA ARG A 281 7.68 0.88 -17.25
C ARG A 281 7.12 -0.20 -18.17
N LEU A 282 6.19 0.18 -19.06
CA LEU A 282 5.54 -0.76 -19.98
C LEU A 282 6.56 -1.44 -20.92
N GLU A 283 7.48 -0.68 -21.51
CA GLU A 283 8.50 -1.23 -22.40
C GLU A 283 9.41 -2.23 -21.65
N LYS A 284 9.72 -1.93 -20.38
CA LYS A 284 10.49 -2.88 -19.56
C LYS A 284 9.69 -4.15 -19.21
N ALA A 285 8.40 -4.03 -19.01
CA ALA A 285 7.52 -5.18 -18.81
C ALA A 285 7.43 -6.06 -20.08
N LYS A 286 7.49 -5.46 -21.27
CA LYS A 286 7.58 -6.19 -22.55
C LYS A 286 8.92 -6.92 -22.69
N GLU A 287 10.02 -6.27 -22.30
CA GLU A 287 11.34 -6.94 -22.26
C GLU A 287 11.35 -8.11 -21.26
N ASN A 288 10.71 -7.98 -20.09
CA ASN A 288 10.59 -9.06 -19.11
C ASN A 288 9.78 -10.24 -19.67
N ALA A 289 8.69 -9.98 -20.41
CA ALA A 289 7.91 -11.01 -21.09
C ALA A 289 8.75 -11.73 -22.14
N ALA A 290 9.44 -11.00 -23.00
CA ALA A 290 10.30 -11.54 -24.07
C ALA A 290 11.44 -12.40 -23.50
N ALA A 291 12.06 -11.98 -22.38
CA ALA A 291 13.09 -12.76 -21.70
C ALA A 291 12.59 -14.12 -21.19
N SER A 292 11.28 -14.23 -20.93
CA SER A 292 10.58 -15.47 -20.54
C SER A 292 9.87 -16.16 -21.73
N GLN A 293 10.16 -15.73 -22.96
CA GLN A 293 9.59 -16.28 -24.22
C GLN A 293 8.06 -16.02 -24.36
N TYR A 294 7.54 -14.98 -23.73
CA TYR A 294 6.17 -14.52 -23.87
C TYR A 294 6.09 -13.22 -24.70
N ARG A 295 4.91 -12.91 -25.22
CA ARG A 295 4.58 -11.63 -25.86
C ARG A 295 3.93 -10.68 -24.84
N GLY A 296 3.73 -9.42 -25.22
CA GLY A 296 3.04 -8.44 -24.41
C GLY A 296 3.82 -8.00 -23.17
N ALA A 297 3.14 -7.54 -22.14
CA ALA A 297 3.75 -6.95 -20.94
C ALA A 297 3.60 -7.84 -19.70
N MET A 298 4.72 -8.35 -19.18
CA MET A 298 4.83 -9.05 -17.90
C MET A 298 5.55 -8.16 -16.89
N TYR A 299 4.80 -7.52 -16.02
CA TYR A 299 5.36 -6.66 -14.99
C TYR A 299 6.11 -7.47 -13.93
N PRO A 300 7.19 -6.90 -13.34
CA PRO A 300 7.96 -7.56 -12.31
C PRO A 300 7.17 -7.68 -11.00
N TRP A 301 7.40 -8.75 -10.26
CA TRP A 301 6.86 -8.90 -8.91
C TRP A 301 7.36 -7.79 -7.98
N GLN A 302 8.68 -7.55 -7.98
CA GLN A 302 9.29 -6.42 -7.26
C GLN A 302 9.74 -5.36 -8.27
N SER A 303 8.97 -4.30 -8.37
CA SER A 303 9.27 -3.19 -9.28
C SER A 303 10.06 -2.10 -8.57
N GLY A 304 11.19 -1.74 -9.17
CA GLY A 304 11.97 -0.58 -8.79
C GLY A 304 11.80 0.57 -9.77
N ARG A 305 12.78 1.49 -9.75
CA ARG A 305 12.77 2.70 -10.57
C ARG A 305 12.71 2.45 -12.08
N ASP A 306 13.44 1.45 -12.56
CA ASP A 306 13.58 1.17 -14.00
C ASP A 306 12.67 0.06 -14.52
N GLY A 307 11.84 -0.53 -13.67
CA GLY A 307 10.88 -1.57 -14.04
C GLY A 307 11.48 -2.95 -14.31
N ARG A 308 12.78 -3.16 -14.04
CA ARG A 308 13.37 -4.49 -14.11
C ARG A 308 12.84 -5.37 -12.99
N GLU A 309 12.82 -6.68 -13.24
CA GLU A 309 12.56 -7.66 -12.18
C GLU A 309 13.72 -7.67 -11.18
N THR A 310 13.40 -7.30 -9.94
CA THR A 310 14.40 -7.21 -8.85
C THR A 310 14.11 -8.16 -7.70
N THR A 311 13.19 -9.12 -7.91
CA THR A 311 12.89 -10.18 -6.95
C THR A 311 14.16 -10.96 -6.63
N GLN A 312 14.36 -11.20 -5.36
CA GLN A 312 15.48 -11.99 -4.87
C GLN A 312 15.39 -13.44 -5.36
N LYS A 313 16.52 -14.06 -5.62
CA LYS A 313 16.60 -15.48 -6.03
C LYS A 313 16.77 -16.44 -4.85
N LEU A 314 17.16 -15.92 -3.71
CA LEU A 314 17.40 -16.67 -2.48
C LEU A 314 16.70 -16.03 -1.31
N HIS A 315 16.13 -16.84 -0.44
CA HIS A 315 15.47 -16.43 0.79
C HIS A 315 16.15 -17.05 2.01
N LEU A 316 16.49 -16.22 3.00
CA LEU A 316 17.02 -16.68 4.27
C LEU A 316 15.87 -17.12 5.20
N ASN A 317 15.89 -18.39 5.62
CA ASN A 317 15.02 -18.86 6.69
C ASN A 317 15.66 -18.54 8.06
N PRO A 318 15.13 -17.59 8.83
CA PRO A 318 15.73 -17.19 10.10
C PRO A 318 15.63 -18.25 11.20
N LEU A 319 14.78 -19.28 11.04
CA LEU A 319 14.62 -20.35 12.04
C LEU A 319 15.79 -21.33 12.05
N ASN A 320 16.37 -21.62 10.88
CA ASN A 320 17.49 -22.57 10.74
C ASN A 320 18.76 -21.96 10.14
N GLY A 321 18.70 -20.69 9.70
CA GLY A 321 19.83 -19.97 9.08
C GLY A 321 20.17 -20.44 7.64
N HIS A 322 19.33 -21.25 7.01
CA HIS A 322 19.58 -21.75 5.66
C HIS A 322 19.01 -20.79 4.59
N TRP A 323 19.76 -20.69 3.49
CA TRP A 323 19.32 -20.02 2.28
C TRP A 323 18.68 -21.05 1.35
N GLY A 324 17.44 -20.80 0.93
CA GLY A 324 16.71 -21.56 -0.08
C GLY A 324 16.45 -20.74 -1.32
N GLU A 325 16.04 -21.37 -2.39
CA GLU A 325 15.55 -20.70 -3.59
C GLU A 325 14.27 -19.93 -3.30
N ASP A 326 14.07 -18.81 -4.00
CA ASP A 326 12.90 -17.94 -3.93
C ASP A 326 12.30 -17.83 -5.33
N HIS A 327 11.11 -18.40 -5.50
CA HIS A 327 10.41 -18.45 -6.78
C HIS A 327 9.33 -17.36 -6.91
N SER A 328 9.33 -16.34 -6.05
CA SER A 328 8.35 -15.24 -6.07
C SER A 328 8.28 -14.49 -7.42
N ILE A 329 9.31 -14.61 -8.27
CA ILE A 329 9.28 -14.12 -9.66
C ILE A 329 8.12 -14.70 -10.47
N LEU A 330 7.57 -15.85 -10.07
CA LEU A 330 6.43 -16.50 -10.71
C LEU A 330 5.08 -15.91 -10.27
N GLN A 331 5.05 -14.94 -9.37
CA GLN A 331 3.84 -14.21 -8.97
C GLN A 331 3.41 -13.22 -10.06
N ARG A 332 3.09 -13.76 -11.23
CA ARG A 332 2.77 -13.00 -12.46
C ARG A 332 1.42 -12.30 -12.40
N HIS A 333 0.58 -12.66 -11.42
CA HIS A 333 -0.70 -12.02 -11.14
C HIS A 333 -0.57 -10.51 -10.79
N VAL A 334 0.64 -10.01 -10.49
CA VAL A 334 0.89 -8.56 -10.36
C VAL A 334 0.46 -7.80 -11.61
N SER A 335 0.61 -8.37 -12.82
CA SER A 335 0.14 -7.76 -14.06
C SER A 335 -1.40 -7.65 -14.10
N LEU A 336 -2.12 -8.63 -13.54
CA LEU A 336 -3.58 -8.58 -13.40
C LEU A 336 -4.03 -7.52 -12.37
N ALA A 337 -3.27 -7.36 -11.28
CA ALA A 337 -3.52 -6.30 -10.31
C ALA A 337 -3.38 -4.90 -10.94
N ILE A 338 -2.38 -4.71 -11.80
CA ILE A 338 -2.18 -3.46 -12.56
C ILE A 338 -3.34 -3.22 -13.54
N ALA A 339 -3.75 -4.26 -14.27
CA ALA A 339 -4.88 -4.17 -15.19
C ALA A 339 -6.17 -3.81 -14.44
N TYR A 340 -6.43 -4.47 -13.30
CA TYR A 340 -7.59 -4.17 -12.46
C TYR A 340 -7.59 -2.72 -11.96
N ASN A 341 -6.46 -2.22 -11.49
CA ASN A 341 -6.34 -0.85 -11.01
C ASN A 341 -6.55 0.19 -12.12
N ALA A 342 -6.05 -0.06 -13.33
CA ALA A 342 -6.25 0.82 -14.47
C ALA A 342 -7.73 0.83 -14.93
N TRP A 343 -8.36 -0.35 -14.93
CA TRP A 343 -9.80 -0.49 -15.20
C TRP A 343 -10.63 0.22 -14.12
N LEU A 344 -10.35 -0.02 -12.82
CA LEU A 344 -11.09 0.58 -11.70
C LEU A 344 -10.97 2.11 -11.71
N TYR A 345 -9.78 2.63 -12.02
CA TYR A 345 -9.58 4.07 -12.18
C TYR A 345 -10.47 4.63 -13.26
N TRP A 346 -10.41 4.07 -14.47
CA TRP A 346 -11.26 4.52 -15.58
C TRP A 346 -12.76 4.37 -15.27
N HIS A 347 -13.16 3.22 -14.74
CA HIS A 347 -14.55 2.94 -14.40
C HIS A 347 -15.11 3.94 -13.39
N SER A 348 -14.32 4.27 -12.36
CA SER A 348 -14.70 5.20 -11.31
C SER A 348 -14.63 6.68 -11.70
N THR A 349 -13.78 7.03 -12.67
CA THR A 349 -13.55 8.45 -13.03
C THR A 349 -14.15 8.84 -14.37
N GLN A 350 -14.37 7.87 -15.27
CA GLN A 350 -14.71 8.06 -16.68
C GLN A 350 -13.65 8.91 -17.43
N ASP A 351 -12.37 8.85 -17.01
CA ASP A 351 -11.26 9.50 -17.68
C ASP A 351 -10.91 8.75 -18.99
N HIS A 352 -11.69 9.02 -20.04
CA HIS A 352 -11.50 8.42 -21.36
C HIS A 352 -10.14 8.80 -21.97
N GLU A 353 -9.62 10.00 -21.65
CA GLU A 353 -8.30 10.43 -22.15
C GLU A 353 -7.18 9.60 -21.54
N PHE A 354 -7.26 9.26 -20.24
CA PHE A 354 -6.33 8.31 -19.64
C PHE A 354 -6.35 6.96 -20.36
N MET A 355 -7.54 6.46 -20.65
CA MET A 355 -7.68 5.16 -21.32
C MET A 355 -7.09 5.21 -22.73
N LYS A 356 -7.36 6.27 -23.51
CA LYS A 356 -6.84 6.44 -24.85
C LYS A 356 -5.33 6.63 -24.91
N GLN A 357 -4.75 7.39 -23.97
CA GLN A 357 -3.33 7.73 -24.01
C GLN A 357 -2.44 6.67 -23.36
N TYR A 358 -2.93 5.95 -22.36
CA TYR A 358 -2.13 5.08 -21.49
C TYR A 358 -2.79 3.74 -21.20
N GLY A 359 -4.01 3.76 -20.64
CA GLY A 359 -4.67 2.58 -20.07
C GLY A 359 -4.96 1.51 -21.13
N GLY A 360 -5.46 1.88 -22.29
CA GLY A 360 -5.79 0.94 -23.37
C GLY A 360 -4.58 0.16 -23.86
N GLU A 361 -3.45 0.84 -24.07
CA GLU A 361 -2.18 0.18 -24.44
C GLU A 361 -1.70 -0.77 -23.34
N MET A 362 -1.71 -0.30 -22.10
CA MET A 362 -1.25 -1.10 -20.95
C MET A 362 -2.10 -2.35 -20.78
N LEU A 363 -3.41 -2.24 -20.85
CA LEU A 363 -4.34 -3.37 -20.74
C LEU A 363 -4.19 -4.37 -21.87
N LEU A 364 -4.06 -3.89 -23.11
CA LEU A 364 -3.91 -4.74 -24.29
C LEU A 364 -2.57 -5.50 -24.27
N GLU A 365 -1.48 -4.85 -23.86
CA GLU A 365 -0.18 -5.50 -23.72
C GLU A 365 -0.15 -6.54 -22.58
N ILE A 366 -0.83 -6.27 -21.45
CA ILE A 366 -1.03 -7.28 -20.40
C ILE A 366 -1.87 -8.45 -20.93
N ALA A 367 -2.93 -8.18 -21.67
CA ALA A 367 -3.75 -9.21 -22.30
C ALA A 367 -2.93 -10.06 -23.32
N GLN A 368 -2.06 -9.45 -24.10
CA GLN A 368 -1.14 -10.17 -25.00
C GLN A 368 -0.17 -11.09 -24.23
N PHE A 369 0.29 -10.67 -23.06
CA PHE A 369 1.10 -11.55 -22.22
C PHE A 369 0.33 -12.82 -21.85
N TRP A 370 -0.88 -12.69 -21.31
CA TRP A 370 -1.70 -13.83 -20.92
C TRP A 370 -2.18 -14.66 -22.12
N ASN A 371 -2.46 -14.01 -23.24
CA ASN A 371 -2.75 -14.71 -24.49
C ASN A 371 -1.60 -15.60 -24.93
N SER A 372 -0.35 -15.16 -24.78
CA SER A 372 0.84 -15.97 -25.11
C SER A 372 1.19 -17.01 -24.07
N ALA A 373 0.79 -16.81 -22.81
CA ALA A 373 1.05 -17.75 -21.70
C ALA A 373 0.07 -18.93 -21.67
N ALA A 374 -1.16 -18.73 -22.15
CA ALA A 374 -2.16 -19.78 -22.18
C ALA A 374 -1.84 -20.83 -23.27
N THR A 375 -1.96 -22.10 -22.96
CA THR A 375 -1.70 -23.25 -23.86
C THR A 375 -2.97 -24.07 -24.01
N LEU A 376 -3.26 -24.51 -25.24
CA LEU A 376 -4.38 -25.42 -25.51
C LEU A 376 -3.97 -26.84 -25.16
N ASP A 377 -4.79 -27.52 -24.37
CA ASP A 377 -4.69 -28.95 -24.15
C ASP A 377 -5.56 -29.67 -25.20
N ASP A 378 -4.90 -30.31 -26.15
CA ASP A 378 -5.56 -31.04 -27.23
C ASP A 378 -6.44 -32.23 -26.74
N ALA A 379 -6.18 -32.73 -25.53
CA ALA A 379 -6.93 -33.84 -24.97
C ALA A 379 -8.29 -33.40 -24.39
N THR A 380 -8.33 -32.25 -23.77
CA THR A 380 -9.52 -31.70 -23.13
C THR A 380 -10.24 -30.64 -23.99
N GLY A 381 -9.51 -30.05 -24.94
CA GLY A 381 -9.98 -28.89 -25.71
C GLY A 381 -10.08 -27.60 -24.91
N ARG A 382 -9.51 -27.58 -23.68
CA ARG A 382 -9.47 -26.40 -22.81
C ARG A 382 -8.09 -25.76 -22.81
N PHE A 383 -8.05 -24.47 -22.47
CA PHE A 383 -6.78 -23.79 -22.25
C PHE A 383 -6.34 -23.89 -20.79
N PHE A 384 -5.04 -23.92 -20.58
CA PHE A 384 -4.42 -23.85 -19.26
C PHE A 384 -3.31 -22.80 -19.22
N ILE A 385 -3.02 -22.28 -18.02
CA ILE A 385 -1.86 -21.44 -17.73
C ILE A 385 -0.97 -22.19 -16.75
N ASP A 386 0.33 -22.22 -17.04
CA ASP A 386 1.34 -22.94 -16.28
C ASP A 386 2.45 -21.99 -15.79
N LYS A 387 3.29 -22.47 -14.88
CA LYS A 387 4.47 -21.76 -14.34
C LYS A 387 4.12 -20.42 -13.70
N VAL A 388 3.10 -20.41 -12.84
CA VAL A 388 2.72 -19.28 -12.02
C VAL A 388 2.77 -19.62 -10.53
N MET A 389 2.87 -18.63 -9.67
CA MET A 389 2.54 -18.70 -8.26
C MET A 389 1.27 -17.91 -8.01
N GLY A 390 0.41 -18.41 -7.12
CA GLY A 390 -0.78 -17.72 -6.70
C GLY A 390 -0.53 -16.71 -5.58
N PRO A 391 -1.55 -15.91 -5.21
CA PRO A 391 -1.47 -14.94 -4.13
C PRO A 391 -1.19 -15.50 -2.74
N ASP A 392 -1.32 -16.82 -2.54
CA ASP A 392 -1.06 -17.45 -1.23
C ASP A 392 0.41 -17.36 -0.80
N GLU A 393 1.33 -17.23 -1.75
CA GLU A 393 2.78 -17.07 -1.63
C GLU A 393 3.54 -18.26 -0.96
N PHE A 394 2.87 -19.34 -0.57
CA PHE A 394 3.52 -20.49 0.05
C PHE A 394 3.81 -21.62 -0.93
N HIS A 395 2.93 -21.82 -1.92
CA HIS A 395 3.11 -22.84 -2.92
C HIS A 395 3.96 -22.32 -4.08
N GLU A 396 5.12 -22.93 -4.24
CA GLU A 396 6.11 -22.58 -5.26
C GLU A 396 6.18 -23.61 -6.41
N GLY A 397 5.61 -24.82 -6.21
CA GLY A 397 5.65 -25.92 -7.17
C GLY A 397 4.81 -27.12 -6.72
N TYR A 398 5.12 -28.28 -7.26
CA TYR A 398 4.46 -29.54 -6.92
C TYR A 398 5.36 -30.43 -6.07
N PRO A 399 4.78 -31.28 -5.19
CA PRO A 399 5.54 -32.31 -4.49
C PRO A 399 6.33 -33.18 -5.49
N ASP A 400 7.58 -33.48 -5.12
CA ASP A 400 8.45 -34.37 -5.90
C ASP A 400 8.79 -33.90 -7.34
N GLN A 401 8.51 -32.63 -7.70
CA GLN A 401 8.92 -32.06 -8.98
C GLN A 401 10.09 -31.07 -8.79
N ALA A 402 11.05 -31.14 -9.72
CA ALA A 402 12.22 -30.24 -9.70
C ALA A 402 11.90 -28.84 -10.27
N GLU A 403 10.87 -28.74 -11.11
CA GLU A 403 10.46 -27.48 -11.73
C GLU A 403 9.53 -26.73 -10.79
N SER A 404 9.75 -25.43 -10.64
CA SER A 404 8.88 -24.52 -9.91
C SER A 404 7.74 -24.00 -10.78
N GLY A 405 6.65 -23.57 -10.11
CA GLY A 405 5.45 -23.05 -10.73
C GLY A 405 4.29 -24.03 -10.72
N LEU A 406 3.09 -23.46 -10.73
CA LEU A 406 1.82 -24.14 -10.59
C LEU A 406 1.04 -24.02 -11.90
N LYS A 407 0.19 -25.02 -12.19
CA LYS A 407 -0.73 -25.03 -13.32
C LYS A 407 -2.14 -24.70 -12.85
N ASN A 408 -2.85 -23.92 -13.64
CA ASN A 408 -4.25 -23.59 -13.41
C ASN A 408 -4.54 -22.98 -12.02
N ASN A 409 -3.72 -21.98 -11.60
CA ASN A 409 -4.09 -21.19 -10.43
C ASN A 409 -5.41 -20.46 -10.69
N ALA A 410 -6.41 -20.76 -9.86
CA ALA A 410 -7.80 -20.30 -10.08
C ALA A 410 -7.94 -18.79 -10.07
N TYR A 411 -7.27 -18.09 -9.13
CA TYR A 411 -7.27 -16.63 -9.10
C TYR A 411 -6.73 -16.05 -10.41
N THR A 412 -5.56 -16.52 -10.83
CA THR A 412 -4.92 -16.08 -12.09
C THR A 412 -5.83 -16.32 -13.27
N ASN A 413 -6.36 -17.56 -13.43
CA ASN A 413 -7.15 -17.93 -14.58
C ASN A 413 -8.46 -17.12 -14.68
N LEU A 414 -9.20 -16.98 -13.58
CA LEU A 414 -10.47 -16.24 -13.58
C LEU A 414 -10.25 -14.72 -13.76
N MET A 415 -9.16 -14.17 -13.25
CA MET A 415 -8.80 -12.77 -13.52
C MET A 415 -8.32 -12.54 -14.96
N VAL A 416 -7.76 -13.54 -15.62
CA VAL A 416 -7.45 -13.48 -17.08
C VAL A 416 -8.73 -13.47 -17.90
N VAL A 417 -9.72 -14.30 -17.53
CA VAL A 417 -11.05 -14.29 -18.18
C VAL A 417 -11.68 -12.91 -18.03
N TRP A 418 -11.72 -12.37 -16.81
CA TRP A 418 -12.21 -11.02 -16.54
C TRP A 418 -11.51 -9.96 -17.38
N LEU A 419 -10.18 -10.01 -17.50
CA LEU A 419 -9.43 -9.04 -18.29
C LEU A 419 -9.81 -9.09 -19.78
N PHE A 420 -9.95 -10.29 -20.35
CA PHE A 420 -10.31 -10.43 -21.76
C PHE A 420 -11.72 -9.95 -22.07
N GLU A 421 -12.66 -10.15 -21.13
CA GLU A 421 -14.02 -9.62 -21.24
C GLU A 421 -14.03 -8.09 -21.15
N GLU A 422 -13.37 -7.52 -20.15
CA GLU A 422 -13.31 -6.06 -19.99
C GLU A 422 -12.55 -5.37 -21.13
N LEU A 423 -11.58 -6.04 -21.75
CA LEU A 423 -10.87 -5.50 -22.91
C LEU A 423 -11.84 -5.21 -24.08
N THR A 424 -12.86 -6.05 -24.28
CA THR A 424 -13.89 -5.81 -25.29
C THR A 424 -14.67 -4.51 -25.02
N ASN A 425 -15.05 -4.28 -23.74
CA ASN A 425 -15.74 -3.07 -23.31
C ASN A 425 -14.86 -1.83 -23.48
N ILE A 426 -13.58 -1.96 -23.13
CA ILE A 426 -12.61 -0.86 -23.25
C ILE A 426 -12.32 -0.52 -24.70
N LEU A 427 -12.13 -1.50 -25.57
CA LEU A 427 -11.92 -1.27 -27.01
C LEU A 427 -13.11 -0.54 -27.67
N ALA A 428 -14.32 -0.75 -27.17
CA ALA A 428 -15.51 -0.04 -27.67
C ALA A 428 -15.47 1.49 -27.38
N LEU A 429 -14.59 1.98 -26.50
CA LEU A 429 -14.38 3.41 -26.26
C LEU A 429 -13.59 4.11 -27.38
N PHE A 430 -12.89 3.33 -28.17
CA PHE A 430 -12.02 3.82 -29.25
C PHE A 430 -12.78 3.82 -30.58
N SER A 431 -12.60 4.85 -31.39
CA SER A 431 -13.04 4.83 -32.80
C SER A 431 -12.27 3.75 -33.58
N GLU A 432 -12.78 3.37 -34.76
CA GLU A 432 -12.09 2.38 -35.62
C GLU A 432 -10.65 2.81 -35.95
N GLU A 433 -10.42 4.11 -36.17
CA GLU A 433 -9.09 4.65 -36.45
C GLU A 433 -8.18 4.55 -35.21
N GLU A 434 -8.66 4.92 -34.02
CA GLU A 434 -7.92 4.81 -32.76
C GLU A 434 -7.61 3.35 -32.42
N GLN A 435 -8.57 2.43 -32.66
CA GLN A 435 -8.33 0.98 -32.51
C GLN A 435 -7.23 0.49 -33.44
N ALA A 436 -7.28 0.89 -34.71
CA ALA A 436 -6.25 0.50 -35.68
C ALA A 436 -4.87 1.02 -35.32
N GLN A 437 -4.77 2.25 -34.79
CA GLN A 437 -3.50 2.79 -34.24
C GLN A 437 -3.02 2.02 -33.02
N LEU A 438 -3.91 1.71 -32.09
CA LEU A 438 -3.60 0.92 -30.90
C LEU A 438 -3.11 -0.48 -31.27
N PHE A 439 -3.80 -1.17 -32.19
CA PHE A 439 -3.42 -2.49 -32.66
C PHE A 439 -2.09 -2.49 -33.42
N ALA A 440 -1.83 -1.45 -34.22
CA ALA A 440 -0.53 -1.30 -34.86
C ALA A 440 0.60 -1.09 -33.85
N LYS A 441 0.36 -0.29 -32.81
CA LYS A 441 1.32 0.00 -31.75
C LYS A 441 1.66 -1.25 -30.92
N THR A 442 0.65 -2.04 -30.56
CA THR A 442 0.78 -3.26 -29.73
C THR A 442 1.01 -4.53 -30.55
N GLN A 443 1.09 -4.41 -31.88
CA GLN A 443 1.20 -5.53 -32.82
C GLN A 443 0.10 -6.60 -32.61
N THR A 444 -1.11 -6.13 -32.26
CA THR A 444 -2.27 -6.99 -32.04
C THR A 444 -2.98 -7.29 -33.37
N SER A 445 -3.17 -8.57 -33.67
CA SER A 445 -3.90 -9.01 -34.85
C SER A 445 -5.33 -9.45 -34.51
N SER A 446 -6.18 -9.56 -35.50
CA SER A 446 -7.52 -10.16 -35.35
C SER A 446 -7.46 -11.61 -34.88
N ALA A 447 -6.39 -12.34 -35.22
CA ALA A 447 -6.15 -13.70 -34.73
C ALA A 447 -5.84 -13.72 -33.22
N ASP A 448 -5.12 -12.72 -32.70
CA ASP A 448 -4.86 -12.59 -31.26
C ASP A 448 -6.17 -12.36 -30.50
N LEU A 449 -7.03 -11.45 -30.99
CA LEU A 449 -8.34 -11.20 -30.37
C LEU A 449 -9.26 -12.43 -30.41
N ALA A 450 -9.28 -13.14 -31.53
CA ALA A 450 -10.04 -14.39 -31.65
C ALA A 450 -9.53 -15.47 -30.69
N ARG A 451 -8.20 -15.55 -30.49
CA ARG A 451 -7.60 -16.47 -29.54
C ARG A 451 -7.92 -16.09 -28.10
N MET A 452 -7.86 -14.80 -27.74
CA MET A 452 -8.28 -14.32 -26.42
C MET A 452 -9.73 -14.72 -26.12
N GLN A 453 -10.63 -14.58 -27.12
CA GLN A 453 -12.02 -15.03 -26.98
C GLN A 453 -12.14 -16.53 -26.76
N GLN A 454 -11.32 -17.37 -27.42
CA GLN A 454 -11.30 -18.81 -27.21
C GLN A 454 -10.82 -19.16 -25.79
N ILE A 455 -9.73 -18.52 -25.32
CA ILE A 455 -9.20 -18.70 -23.97
C ILE A 455 -10.25 -18.28 -22.94
N GLN A 456 -10.87 -17.12 -23.09
CA GLN A 456 -11.93 -16.61 -22.23
C GLN A 456 -13.05 -17.64 -22.00
N ASN A 457 -13.43 -18.36 -23.02
CA ASN A 457 -14.56 -19.30 -22.99
C ASN A 457 -14.18 -20.72 -22.55
N SER A 458 -12.88 -21.03 -22.36
CA SER A 458 -12.45 -22.41 -22.13
C SER A 458 -11.22 -22.55 -21.22
N LEU A 459 -10.84 -21.50 -20.47
CA LEU A 459 -9.75 -21.59 -19.50
C LEU A 459 -10.13 -22.53 -18.35
N GLU A 460 -9.21 -23.36 -17.92
CA GLU A 460 -9.48 -24.43 -16.97
C GLU A 460 -9.23 -24.02 -15.52
N ILE A 461 -10.10 -24.48 -14.62
CA ILE A 461 -9.89 -24.50 -13.17
C ILE A 461 -10.30 -25.86 -12.62
N GLU A 462 -9.79 -26.24 -11.45
CA GLU A 462 -10.19 -27.45 -10.76
C GLU A 462 -11.26 -27.13 -9.70
N VAL A 463 -12.37 -27.88 -9.73
CA VAL A 463 -13.47 -27.75 -8.77
C VAL A 463 -13.87 -29.15 -8.31
N ASN A 464 -14.06 -29.35 -7.00
CA ASN A 464 -14.51 -30.62 -6.48
C ASN A 464 -16.06 -30.74 -6.45
N SER A 465 -16.56 -31.93 -6.08
CA SER A 465 -18.00 -32.20 -6.01
C SER A 465 -18.78 -31.34 -5.01
N ASP A 466 -18.10 -30.74 -4.05
CA ASP A 466 -18.75 -29.88 -3.02
C ASP A 466 -18.81 -28.41 -3.46
N GLY A 467 -18.24 -28.07 -4.63
CA GLY A 467 -18.15 -26.73 -5.16
C GLY A 467 -16.98 -25.94 -4.58
N ILE A 468 -15.97 -26.60 -4.02
CA ILE A 468 -14.72 -25.96 -3.62
C ILE A 468 -13.85 -25.77 -4.85
N ILE A 469 -13.42 -24.55 -5.11
CA ILE A 469 -12.47 -24.19 -6.17
C ILE A 469 -11.06 -24.41 -5.63
N ALA A 470 -10.27 -25.26 -6.26
CA ALA A 470 -8.88 -25.48 -5.90
C ALA A 470 -8.04 -24.22 -6.12
N GLN A 471 -7.02 -23.99 -5.30
CA GLN A 471 -6.07 -22.90 -5.57
C GLN A 471 -5.35 -23.10 -6.91
N TYR A 472 -5.05 -24.37 -7.25
CA TYR A 472 -4.41 -24.77 -8.50
C TYR A 472 -4.66 -26.25 -8.75
N GLU A 473 -4.36 -26.74 -9.95
CA GLU A 473 -4.53 -28.14 -10.34
C GLU A 473 -3.74 -29.09 -9.42
N GLY A 474 -4.42 -30.11 -8.87
CA GLY A 474 -3.83 -31.09 -7.95
C GLY A 474 -3.84 -30.69 -6.47
N TYR A 475 -4.29 -29.49 -6.10
CA TYR A 475 -4.33 -29.00 -4.72
C TYR A 475 -5.05 -29.97 -3.75
N PHE A 476 -6.13 -30.62 -4.18
CA PHE A 476 -6.90 -31.51 -3.31
C PHE A 476 -6.15 -32.77 -2.87
N GLY A 477 -5.09 -33.16 -3.61
CA GLY A 477 -4.23 -34.30 -3.27
C GLY A 477 -3.21 -34.03 -2.15
N LEU A 478 -3.02 -32.77 -1.74
CA LEU A 478 -2.05 -32.39 -0.72
C LEU A 478 -2.45 -32.87 0.68
N LYS A 479 -1.49 -32.96 1.58
CA LYS A 479 -1.68 -33.31 2.99
C LYS A 479 -2.37 -32.20 3.77
N GLU A 480 -3.04 -32.54 4.85
CA GLU A 480 -3.56 -31.58 5.84
C GLU A 480 -2.51 -31.31 6.92
N ILE A 481 -2.48 -30.10 7.45
CA ILE A 481 -1.62 -29.72 8.60
C ILE A 481 -2.37 -29.97 9.91
N ASP A 482 -1.69 -30.53 10.90
CA ASP A 482 -2.16 -30.52 12.30
C ASP A 482 -1.84 -29.16 12.93
N TRP A 483 -2.74 -28.21 12.73
CA TRP A 483 -2.60 -26.84 13.23
C TRP A 483 -2.48 -26.77 14.75
N ALA A 484 -3.13 -27.68 15.49
CA ALA A 484 -3.08 -27.71 16.96
C ALA A 484 -1.69 -28.12 17.45
N ALA A 485 -1.13 -29.20 16.88
CA ALA A 485 0.23 -29.64 17.20
C ALA A 485 1.28 -28.59 16.83
N MET A 486 1.14 -27.95 15.64
CA MET A 486 2.06 -26.89 15.23
C MET A 486 2.00 -25.68 16.15
N LYS A 487 0.81 -25.26 16.58
CA LYS A 487 0.63 -24.15 17.51
C LYS A 487 1.17 -24.46 18.91
N GLU A 488 0.99 -25.68 19.40
CA GLU A 488 1.55 -26.14 20.66
C GLU A 488 3.09 -26.12 20.64
N LYS A 489 3.68 -26.58 19.52
CA LYS A 489 5.14 -26.68 19.36
C LYS A 489 5.82 -25.34 19.15
N TYR A 490 5.25 -24.45 18.34
CA TYR A 490 5.90 -23.22 17.88
C TYR A 490 5.30 -21.92 18.44
N GLY A 491 4.10 -21.97 18.98
CA GLY A 491 3.36 -20.79 19.47
C GLY A 491 2.90 -19.88 18.32
N ASN A 492 3.84 -19.24 17.65
CA ASN A 492 3.57 -18.40 16.45
C ASN A 492 3.73 -19.23 15.17
N ILE A 493 2.62 -19.42 14.45
CA ILE A 493 2.55 -20.23 13.22
C ILE A 493 2.25 -19.40 11.96
N TYR A 494 2.37 -18.07 12.01
CA TYR A 494 2.07 -17.20 10.88
C TYR A 494 2.95 -17.47 9.65
N ARG A 495 4.21 -17.83 9.88
CA ARG A 495 5.14 -18.19 8.82
C ARG A 495 5.35 -19.71 8.76
N MET A 496 4.25 -20.42 8.46
CA MET A 496 4.23 -21.88 8.36
C MET A 496 5.23 -22.39 7.29
N ASP A 497 5.45 -21.64 6.22
CA ASP A 497 6.47 -21.89 5.22
C ASP A 497 7.86 -22.07 5.83
N ARG A 498 8.24 -21.18 6.76
CA ARG A 498 9.54 -21.23 7.43
C ARG A 498 9.64 -22.39 8.40
N ILE A 499 8.54 -22.68 9.10
CA ILE A 499 8.46 -23.79 10.05
C ILE A 499 8.66 -25.12 9.31
N LEU A 500 7.88 -25.37 8.24
CA LEU A 500 7.99 -26.59 7.46
C LEU A 500 9.39 -26.74 6.85
N LYS A 501 9.91 -25.70 6.18
CA LYS A 501 11.28 -25.70 5.65
C LYS A 501 12.36 -25.91 6.74
N ALA A 502 12.13 -25.48 7.98
CA ALA A 502 13.05 -25.73 9.08
C ALA A 502 12.99 -27.19 9.61
N GLU A 503 11.86 -27.85 9.46
CA GLU A 503 11.69 -29.29 9.76
C GLU A 503 12.16 -30.20 8.62
N GLY A 504 12.58 -29.64 7.48
CA GLY A 504 12.99 -30.39 6.29
C GLY A 504 11.83 -30.81 5.41
N GLU A 505 10.67 -30.19 5.57
CA GLU A 505 9.47 -30.41 4.77
C GLU A 505 9.21 -29.23 3.82
N SER A 506 8.30 -29.38 2.84
CA SER A 506 7.89 -28.32 1.93
C SER A 506 6.46 -27.87 2.19
N PRO A 507 6.17 -26.55 2.13
CA PRO A 507 4.79 -26.09 2.02
C PRO A 507 4.01 -26.70 0.87
N ASP A 508 4.68 -27.05 -0.23
CA ASP A 508 4.08 -27.66 -1.42
C ASP A 508 3.45 -29.04 -1.16
N ASP A 509 3.82 -29.69 -0.04
CA ASP A 509 3.22 -30.96 0.36
C ASP A 509 1.86 -30.81 1.06
N TYR A 510 1.51 -29.60 1.51
CA TYR A 510 0.42 -29.36 2.46
C TYR A 510 -0.61 -28.36 1.93
N LYS A 511 -1.86 -28.56 2.30
CA LYS A 511 -2.93 -27.56 2.12
C LYS A 511 -2.74 -26.42 3.13
N VAL A 512 -1.92 -25.46 2.77
CA VAL A 512 -1.58 -24.31 3.61
C VAL A 512 -1.50 -23.04 2.77
N ALA A 513 -1.91 -21.91 3.31
CA ALA A 513 -1.79 -20.63 2.66
C ALA A 513 -1.29 -19.56 3.65
N LYS A 514 -0.50 -18.61 3.18
CA LYS A 514 -0.11 -17.41 3.94
C LYS A 514 -1.28 -16.44 4.05
N GLN A 515 -2.04 -16.31 2.98
CA GLN A 515 -3.15 -15.38 2.80
C GLN A 515 -4.15 -15.93 1.77
N ALA A 516 -5.21 -15.17 1.48
CA ALA A 516 -6.18 -15.53 0.47
C ALA A 516 -5.56 -15.66 -0.92
N ASP A 517 -5.91 -16.72 -1.63
CA ASP A 517 -5.58 -16.98 -3.03
C ASP A 517 -6.87 -16.94 -3.87
N THR A 518 -7.51 -18.07 -4.11
CA THR A 518 -8.79 -18.14 -4.80
C THR A 518 -9.84 -17.17 -4.25
N LEU A 519 -9.85 -16.96 -2.94
CA LEU A 519 -10.76 -16.03 -2.28
C LEU A 519 -10.54 -14.56 -2.68
N MET A 520 -9.36 -14.19 -3.21
CA MET A 520 -9.10 -12.85 -3.72
C MET A 520 -10.02 -12.45 -4.89
N LEU A 521 -10.58 -13.41 -5.61
CA LEU A 521 -11.58 -13.15 -6.66
C LEU A 521 -12.73 -12.30 -6.12
N PHE A 522 -13.29 -12.68 -4.97
CA PHE A 522 -14.44 -12.01 -4.35
C PHE A 522 -14.07 -10.69 -3.66
N TYR A 523 -12.80 -10.46 -3.42
CA TYR A 523 -12.31 -9.15 -2.98
C TYR A 523 -12.31 -8.14 -4.14
N ASN A 524 -11.87 -8.58 -5.33
CA ASN A 524 -11.75 -7.76 -6.52
C ASN A 524 -13.09 -7.60 -7.25
N LEU A 525 -13.80 -8.73 -7.46
CA LEU A 525 -15.03 -8.82 -8.21
C LEU A 525 -16.21 -9.06 -7.25
N ASP A 526 -17.39 -8.60 -7.60
CA ASP A 526 -18.58 -9.00 -6.87
C ASP A 526 -18.97 -10.46 -7.19
N LYS A 527 -19.77 -11.07 -6.30
CA LYS A 527 -20.17 -12.47 -6.47
C LYS A 527 -20.91 -12.71 -7.78
N THR A 528 -21.77 -11.78 -8.21
CA THR A 528 -22.53 -11.91 -9.47
C THR A 528 -21.60 -12.00 -10.67
N ARG A 529 -20.53 -11.20 -10.66
CA ARG A 529 -19.52 -11.22 -11.72
C ARG A 529 -18.73 -12.53 -11.74
N VAL A 530 -18.36 -13.04 -10.57
CA VAL A 530 -17.68 -14.34 -10.46
C VAL A 530 -18.61 -15.47 -10.90
N ASP A 531 -19.89 -15.45 -10.51
CA ASP A 531 -20.89 -16.43 -10.93
C ASP A 531 -20.99 -16.46 -12.48
N GLN A 532 -21.06 -15.30 -13.12
CA GLN A 532 -21.13 -15.20 -14.58
C GLN A 532 -19.90 -15.80 -15.27
N ILE A 533 -18.70 -15.46 -14.80
CA ILE A 533 -17.44 -16.01 -15.35
C ILE A 533 -17.42 -17.54 -15.21
N LEU A 534 -17.81 -18.07 -14.06
CA LEU A 534 -17.86 -19.52 -13.83
C LEU A 534 -18.88 -20.21 -14.74
N GLU A 535 -20.06 -19.62 -14.91
CA GLU A 535 -21.11 -20.14 -15.79
C GLU A 535 -20.67 -20.14 -17.26
N ASP A 536 -20.06 -19.05 -17.73
CA ASP A 536 -19.55 -18.91 -19.10
C ASP A 536 -18.42 -19.91 -19.39
N LEU A 537 -17.61 -20.28 -18.39
CA LEU A 537 -16.63 -21.34 -18.46
C LEU A 537 -17.24 -22.75 -18.36
N GLY A 538 -18.56 -22.88 -18.11
CA GLY A 538 -19.30 -24.13 -17.98
C GLY A 538 -19.24 -24.79 -16.61
N TYR A 539 -18.83 -24.07 -15.56
CA TYR A 539 -18.84 -24.56 -14.17
C TYR A 539 -20.16 -24.20 -13.50
N GLN A 540 -20.86 -25.19 -12.97
CA GLN A 540 -22.07 -25.00 -12.18
C GLN A 540 -21.78 -25.32 -10.72
N LEU A 541 -21.75 -24.30 -9.88
CA LEU A 541 -21.49 -24.43 -8.46
C LEU A 541 -22.78 -24.34 -7.63
N PRO A 542 -22.83 -25.01 -6.46
CA PRO A 542 -23.97 -24.90 -5.56
C PRO A 542 -24.13 -23.44 -5.06
N ALA A 543 -25.35 -23.03 -4.73
CA ALA A 543 -25.63 -21.65 -4.32
C ALA A 543 -24.79 -21.16 -3.10
N ASP A 544 -24.41 -22.08 -2.23
CA ASP A 544 -23.62 -21.87 -1.02
C ASP A 544 -22.12 -22.04 -1.22
N TYR A 545 -21.64 -22.07 -2.48
CA TYR A 545 -20.23 -22.33 -2.75
C TYR A 545 -19.30 -21.28 -2.13
N LEU A 546 -19.69 -20.00 -2.07
CA LEU A 546 -18.90 -18.94 -1.45
C LEU A 546 -18.65 -19.23 0.02
N GLU A 547 -19.70 -19.56 0.77
CA GLU A 547 -19.62 -19.94 2.18
C GLU A 547 -18.70 -21.16 2.37
N LYS A 548 -18.88 -22.18 1.55
CA LYS A 548 -18.05 -23.40 1.59
C LYS A 548 -16.59 -23.12 1.33
N ASN A 549 -16.27 -22.31 0.29
CA ASN A 549 -14.90 -21.92 -0.03
C ASN A 549 -14.27 -21.09 1.10
N LEU A 550 -15.00 -20.12 1.65
CA LEU A 550 -14.53 -19.34 2.78
C LEU A 550 -14.16 -20.24 3.97
N LEU A 551 -15.06 -21.12 4.40
CA LEU A 551 -14.83 -22.00 5.55
C LEU A 551 -13.74 -23.05 5.28
N TYR A 552 -13.61 -23.50 4.03
CA TYR A 552 -12.56 -24.43 3.62
C TYR A 552 -11.17 -23.81 3.73
N TYR A 553 -11.00 -22.61 3.18
CA TYR A 553 -9.69 -21.93 3.15
C TYR A 553 -9.34 -21.28 4.49
N LEU A 554 -10.33 -20.78 5.24
CA LEU A 554 -10.10 -20.21 6.57
C LEU A 554 -9.39 -21.20 7.52
N LYS A 555 -9.73 -22.49 7.42
CA LYS A 555 -9.09 -23.57 8.22
C LYS A 555 -7.66 -23.88 7.77
N ARG A 556 -7.23 -23.41 6.59
CA ARG A 556 -5.95 -23.74 5.95
C ARG A 556 -5.04 -22.55 5.77
N THR A 557 -5.47 -21.38 6.28
CA THR A 557 -4.73 -20.13 6.17
C THR A 557 -4.05 -19.79 7.50
N SER A 558 -2.72 -19.61 7.45
CA SER A 558 -1.92 -19.24 8.62
C SER A 558 -2.07 -17.77 9.03
N HIS A 559 -2.68 -16.94 8.16
CA HIS A 559 -2.74 -15.48 8.32
C HIS A 559 -1.36 -14.83 8.48
N GLY A 560 -0.37 -15.31 7.73
CA GLY A 560 1.01 -14.83 7.76
C GLY A 560 1.24 -13.46 7.09
N SER A 561 0.18 -12.88 6.52
CA SER A 561 0.14 -11.53 5.96
C SER A 561 -0.92 -10.71 6.68
N THR A 562 -0.67 -9.39 6.85
CA THR A 562 -1.68 -8.46 7.36
C THR A 562 -2.90 -8.34 6.44
N LEU A 563 -2.69 -8.53 5.13
CA LEU A 563 -3.75 -8.51 4.11
C LEU A 563 -4.72 -9.68 4.22
N SER A 564 -4.29 -10.80 4.79
CA SER A 564 -5.13 -12.00 4.89
C SER A 564 -6.44 -11.76 5.61
N ARG A 565 -6.38 -11.13 6.78
CA ARG A 565 -7.56 -10.94 7.64
C ARG A 565 -8.61 -10.05 7.01
N ILE A 566 -8.17 -8.99 6.32
CA ILE A 566 -9.12 -8.02 5.76
C ILE A 566 -9.88 -8.59 4.56
N VAL A 567 -9.24 -9.43 3.75
CA VAL A 567 -9.91 -10.15 2.67
C VAL A 567 -10.94 -11.12 3.23
N HIS A 568 -10.54 -11.93 4.23
CA HIS A 568 -11.48 -12.86 4.86
C HIS A 568 -12.62 -12.14 5.60
N ALA A 569 -12.40 -10.94 6.16
CA ALA A 569 -13.44 -10.13 6.78
C ALA A 569 -14.52 -9.73 5.76
N GLN A 570 -14.13 -9.24 4.58
CA GLN A 570 -15.07 -8.92 3.51
C GLN A 570 -15.90 -10.14 3.09
N LEU A 571 -15.23 -11.27 2.86
CA LEU A 571 -15.93 -12.49 2.42
C LEU A 571 -16.83 -13.06 3.50
N ALA A 572 -16.45 -12.97 4.77
CA ALA A 572 -17.28 -13.38 5.89
C ALA A 572 -18.58 -12.56 5.92
N GLU A 573 -18.51 -11.25 5.65
CA GLU A 573 -19.69 -10.41 5.54
C GLU A 573 -20.57 -10.80 4.35
N MET A 574 -19.96 -11.04 3.18
CA MET A 574 -20.68 -11.53 1.98
C MET A 574 -21.38 -12.88 2.23
N ALA A 575 -20.80 -13.74 3.08
CA ALA A 575 -21.34 -15.02 3.49
C ALA A 575 -22.27 -14.93 4.71
N GLN A 576 -22.62 -13.73 5.18
CA GLN A 576 -23.50 -13.45 6.34
C GLN A 576 -22.92 -13.95 7.68
N PHE A 577 -21.62 -14.10 7.80
CA PHE A 577 -20.91 -14.40 9.05
C PHE A 577 -20.46 -13.12 9.75
N HIS A 578 -21.41 -12.30 10.19
CA HIS A 578 -21.17 -10.94 10.70
C HIS A 578 -20.18 -10.88 11.87
N GLU A 579 -20.28 -11.78 12.85
CA GLU A 579 -19.35 -11.84 14.00
C GLU A 579 -17.91 -12.17 13.54
N LEU A 580 -17.76 -13.12 12.61
CA LEU A 580 -16.46 -13.48 12.05
C LEU A 580 -15.89 -12.34 11.25
N SER A 581 -16.70 -11.68 10.42
CA SER A 581 -16.32 -10.48 9.67
C SER A 581 -15.79 -9.40 10.60
N TRP A 582 -16.53 -9.08 11.64
CA TRP A 582 -16.15 -8.08 12.63
C TRP A 582 -14.85 -8.42 13.36
N GLN A 583 -14.71 -9.66 13.82
CA GLN A 583 -13.48 -10.12 14.47
C GLN A 583 -12.25 -9.92 13.56
N LEU A 584 -12.31 -10.43 12.34
CA LEU A 584 -11.20 -10.35 11.37
C LEU A 584 -10.88 -8.90 10.98
N TYR A 585 -11.92 -8.07 10.82
CA TYR A 585 -11.76 -6.64 10.56
C TYR A 585 -11.07 -5.92 11.73
N GLN A 586 -11.47 -6.19 12.96
CA GLN A 586 -10.81 -5.63 14.15
C GLN A 586 -9.34 -6.05 14.22
N GLU A 587 -9.03 -7.32 13.97
CA GLU A 587 -7.63 -7.79 13.92
C GLU A 587 -6.83 -7.05 12.85
N ALA A 588 -7.42 -6.80 11.67
CA ALA A 588 -6.79 -6.03 10.60
C ALA A 588 -6.59 -4.55 10.98
N LEU A 589 -7.58 -3.91 11.61
CA LEU A 589 -7.46 -2.54 12.13
C LEU A 589 -6.32 -2.38 13.14
N TYR A 590 -6.11 -3.39 14.00
CA TYR A 590 -5.07 -3.36 15.01
C TYR A 590 -3.70 -3.82 14.51
N SER A 591 -3.55 -4.21 13.24
CA SER A 591 -2.36 -4.93 12.74
C SER A 591 -1.04 -4.25 13.09
N ASP A 592 -0.86 -2.98 12.75
CA ASP A 592 0.34 -2.22 13.08
C ASP A 592 0.27 -1.55 14.46
N TYR A 593 -0.91 -1.18 14.91
CA TYR A 593 -1.08 -0.54 16.22
C TYR A 593 -0.69 -1.46 17.39
N ARG A 594 -0.89 -2.77 17.26
CA ARG A 594 -0.53 -3.79 18.24
C ARG A 594 0.59 -4.71 17.78
N ASP A 595 1.15 -4.46 16.60
CA ASP A 595 2.18 -5.34 16.01
C ASP A 595 1.80 -6.83 16.08
N ILE A 596 0.58 -7.15 15.61
CA ILE A 596 -0.01 -8.50 15.79
C ILE A 596 0.78 -9.62 15.13
N GLN A 597 1.70 -9.31 14.21
CA GLN A 597 2.59 -10.29 13.59
C GLN A 597 3.92 -10.46 14.33
N GLY A 598 4.16 -9.67 15.38
CA GLY A 598 5.33 -9.79 16.25
C GLY A 598 6.64 -9.27 15.65
N GLY A 599 6.83 -7.96 15.65
CA GLY A 599 8.07 -7.27 15.25
C GLY A 599 8.08 -6.70 13.84
N THR A 600 6.98 -6.82 13.08
CA THR A 600 6.96 -6.36 11.68
C THR A 600 6.64 -4.88 11.53
N THR A 601 6.00 -4.24 12.50
CA THR A 601 5.70 -2.80 12.47
C THR A 601 6.97 -1.95 12.50
N ALA A 602 8.02 -2.40 13.21
CA ALA A 602 9.33 -1.74 13.20
C ALA A 602 10.02 -1.78 11.84
N GLU A 603 9.70 -2.75 10.99
CA GLU A 603 10.16 -2.85 9.60
C GLU A 603 9.45 -1.86 8.66
N GLY A 604 8.41 -1.19 9.12
CA GLY A 604 7.53 -0.24 8.42
C GLY A 604 6.06 -0.63 8.51
N ILE A 605 5.18 0.38 8.57
CA ILE A 605 3.73 0.17 8.53
C ILE A 605 3.30 -0.50 7.23
N HIS A 606 2.22 -1.27 7.28
CA HIS A 606 1.67 -1.97 6.11
C HIS A 606 0.61 -1.11 5.42
N THR A 607 1.01 -0.39 4.35
CA THR A 607 0.10 0.52 3.63
C THR A 607 -1.08 -0.20 2.99
N GLY A 608 -0.89 -1.43 2.49
CA GLY A 608 -1.95 -2.24 1.90
C GLY A 608 -3.10 -2.53 2.87
N VAL A 609 -2.81 -3.04 4.08
CA VAL A 609 -3.88 -3.31 5.06
C VAL A 609 -4.55 -2.03 5.58
N MET A 610 -3.79 -0.94 5.69
CA MET A 610 -4.36 0.35 6.09
C MET A 610 -5.41 0.83 5.09
N ALA A 611 -5.10 0.77 3.80
CA ALA A 611 -6.05 1.11 2.74
C ALA A 611 -7.21 0.12 2.66
N ALA A 612 -6.93 -1.19 2.78
CA ALA A 612 -7.94 -2.22 2.74
C ALA A 612 -8.96 -2.13 3.89
N THR A 613 -8.56 -1.71 5.10
CA THR A 613 -9.50 -1.47 6.19
C THR A 613 -10.46 -0.31 5.89
N ILE A 614 -9.97 0.75 5.24
CA ILE A 614 -10.81 1.85 4.75
C ILE A 614 -11.74 1.34 3.66
N HIS A 615 -11.23 0.59 2.70
CA HIS A 615 -12.04 0.01 1.63
C HIS A 615 -13.17 -0.88 2.19
N VAL A 616 -12.88 -1.80 3.11
CA VAL A 616 -13.91 -2.66 3.74
C VAL A 616 -14.91 -1.84 4.55
N THR A 617 -14.48 -0.76 5.22
CA THR A 617 -15.41 0.17 5.89
C THR A 617 -16.44 0.72 4.90
N LEU A 618 -16.00 1.16 3.72
CA LEU A 618 -16.87 1.78 2.72
C LEU A 618 -17.60 0.75 1.84
N ALA A 619 -16.89 -0.23 1.31
CA ALA A 619 -17.46 -1.20 0.38
C ALA A 619 -18.28 -2.29 1.07
N THR A 620 -17.88 -2.72 2.27
CA THR A 620 -18.53 -3.86 2.95
C THR A 620 -19.55 -3.37 3.97
N TYR A 621 -19.16 -2.52 4.92
CA TYR A 621 -20.06 -2.09 5.99
C TYR A 621 -20.99 -0.94 5.60
N ALA A 622 -20.48 0.07 4.88
CA ALA A 622 -21.39 1.05 4.27
C ALA A 622 -22.10 0.49 3.03
N GLY A 623 -21.59 -0.60 2.45
CA GLY A 623 -22.20 -1.28 1.32
C GLY A 623 -22.10 -0.53 0.00
N VAL A 624 -21.10 0.33 -0.17
CA VAL A 624 -20.88 1.10 -1.41
C VAL A 624 -20.23 0.21 -2.46
N ASP A 625 -20.88 0.03 -3.61
CA ASP A 625 -20.29 -0.65 -4.76
C ASP A 625 -20.18 0.31 -5.95
N THR A 626 -18.96 0.53 -6.40
CA THR A 626 -18.59 1.38 -7.54
C THR A 626 -18.20 0.58 -8.78
N ARG A 627 -18.30 -0.76 -8.77
CA ARG A 627 -17.88 -1.66 -9.84
C ARG A 627 -18.97 -1.90 -10.89
N GLN A 628 -20.22 -1.57 -10.54
CA GLN A 628 -21.36 -1.65 -11.43
C GLN A 628 -21.54 -0.35 -12.25
N ASN A 629 -22.38 -0.39 -13.28
CA ASN A 629 -22.70 0.80 -14.09
C ASN A 629 -23.33 1.92 -13.26
N GLU A 630 -24.18 1.58 -12.32
CA GLU A 630 -24.84 2.50 -11.38
C GLU A 630 -24.17 2.37 -10.02
N LEU A 631 -23.81 3.51 -9.42
CA LEU A 631 -23.37 3.52 -8.03
C LEU A 631 -24.47 2.90 -7.15
N SER A 632 -24.11 1.95 -6.32
CA SER A 632 -25.06 1.33 -5.40
C SER A 632 -24.60 1.39 -3.94
N ILE A 633 -25.56 1.38 -3.04
CA ILE A 633 -25.32 1.28 -1.60
C ILE A 633 -26.31 0.31 -0.94
N CYS A 634 -25.74 -0.67 -0.22
CA CYS A 634 -26.48 -1.65 0.56
C CYS A 634 -25.91 -1.70 1.99
N PRO A 635 -26.30 -0.76 2.87
CA PRO A 635 -25.69 -0.61 4.18
C PRO A 635 -25.88 -1.86 5.07
N ASN A 636 -24.81 -2.23 5.76
CA ASN A 636 -24.80 -3.28 6.78
C ASN A 636 -23.79 -2.90 7.89
N LEU A 637 -24.14 -1.85 8.65
CA LEU A 637 -23.23 -1.34 9.69
C LEU A 637 -23.08 -2.34 10.84
N PRO A 638 -21.85 -2.57 11.33
CA PRO A 638 -21.62 -3.34 12.54
C PRO A 638 -22.45 -2.80 13.71
N GLU A 639 -23.00 -3.68 14.56
CA GLU A 639 -23.81 -3.28 15.72
C GLU A 639 -23.10 -2.31 16.68
N HIS A 640 -21.76 -2.34 16.69
CA HIS A 640 -20.91 -1.47 17.50
C HIS A 640 -20.84 -0.03 16.99
N TRP A 641 -21.26 0.24 15.76
CA TRP A 641 -21.26 1.58 15.17
C TRP A 641 -22.66 2.19 15.20
N GLN A 642 -22.82 3.32 15.84
CA GLN A 642 -24.08 4.07 15.86
C GLN A 642 -24.30 4.83 14.55
N ALA A 643 -23.22 5.38 14.00
CA ALA A 643 -23.25 6.08 12.71
C ALA A 643 -21.88 6.02 12.01
N LEU A 644 -21.94 6.12 10.68
CA LEU A 644 -20.78 6.25 9.80
C LEU A 644 -21.01 7.40 8.83
N THR A 645 -20.06 8.35 8.78
CA THR A 645 -20.12 9.48 7.84
C THR A 645 -18.83 9.52 7.03
N PHE A 646 -18.94 9.67 5.71
CA PHE A 646 -17.81 9.77 4.78
C PHE A 646 -18.23 10.49 3.51
N GLN A 647 -17.24 10.82 2.68
CA GLN A 647 -17.46 11.29 1.31
C GLN A 647 -16.47 10.63 0.36
N PHE A 648 -16.82 10.56 -0.91
CA PHE A 648 -15.93 10.14 -1.99
C PHE A 648 -16.38 10.72 -3.34
N ILE A 649 -15.54 10.57 -4.35
CA ILE A 649 -15.78 11.01 -5.71
C ILE A 649 -16.03 9.77 -6.59
N HIS A 650 -17.12 9.79 -7.37
CA HIS A 650 -17.40 8.76 -8.38
C HIS A 650 -17.97 9.41 -9.64
N GLN A 651 -17.35 9.13 -10.79
CA GLN A 651 -17.73 9.68 -12.10
C GLN A 651 -17.88 11.21 -12.09
N GLY A 652 -16.96 11.89 -11.40
CA GLY A 652 -16.93 13.34 -11.27
C GLY A 652 -18.01 13.94 -10.37
N VAL A 653 -18.76 13.13 -9.65
CA VAL A 653 -19.73 13.55 -8.63
C VAL A 653 -19.15 13.33 -7.24
N THR A 654 -19.22 14.34 -6.39
CA THR A 654 -18.87 14.22 -4.96
C THR A 654 -20.10 13.83 -4.17
N TYR A 655 -20.06 12.64 -3.58
CA TYR A 655 -21.12 12.15 -2.69
C TYR A 655 -20.70 12.25 -1.23
N GLN A 656 -21.65 12.69 -0.39
CA GLN A 656 -21.55 12.67 1.06
C GLN A 656 -22.61 11.73 1.62
N PHE A 657 -22.18 10.84 2.51
CA PHE A 657 -23.04 9.84 3.12
C PHE A 657 -23.02 9.99 4.65
N SER A 658 -24.18 9.87 5.24
CA SER A 658 -24.37 9.72 6.69
C SER A 658 -25.31 8.55 6.96
N LEU A 659 -24.76 7.46 7.48
CA LEU A 659 -25.47 6.22 7.75
C LEU A 659 -25.73 6.06 9.26
N THR A 660 -26.88 5.53 9.59
CA THR A 660 -27.22 5.00 10.92
C THR A 660 -27.55 3.52 10.78
N GLN A 661 -28.05 2.85 11.81
CA GLN A 661 -28.49 1.47 11.71
C GLN A 661 -29.78 1.29 10.86
N THR A 662 -30.50 2.36 10.54
CA THR A 662 -31.82 2.29 9.91
C THR A 662 -32.03 3.25 8.74
N SER A 663 -31.08 4.15 8.49
CA SER A 663 -31.22 5.13 7.41
C SER A 663 -29.87 5.57 6.85
N VAL A 664 -29.87 6.00 5.59
CA VAL A 664 -28.78 6.71 4.94
C VAL A 664 -29.27 8.06 4.45
N THR A 665 -28.54 9.11 4.81
CA THR A 665 -28.70 10.44 4.21
C THR A 665 -27.59 10.64 3.19
N ILE A 666 -27.96 11.01 1.96
CA ILE A 666 -27.07 11.17 0.83
C ILE A 666 -27.18 12.58 0.29
N THR A 667 -26.04 13.22 0.06
CA THR A 667 -25.95 14.51 -0.63
C THR A 667 -24.97 14.39 -1.79
N ALA A 668 -25.29 14.98 -2.94
CA ALA A 668 -24.43 15.05 -4.10
C ALA A 668 -24.19 16.51 -4.52
N ASP A 669 -23.03 16.82 -5.09
CA ASP A 669 -22.69 18.18 -5.55
C ASP A 669 -23.41 18.58 -6.85
N ARG A 670 -24.09 17.63 -7.50
CA ARG A 670 -24.89 17.85 -8.73
C ARG A 670 -26.08 16.89 -8.81
N ASP A 671 -27.00 17.16 -9.72
CA ASP A 671 -28.13 16.24 -9.99
C ASP A 671 -27.60 14.91 -10.50
N THR A 672 -28.02 13.82 -9.87
CA THR A 672 -27.59 12.44 -10.18
C THR A 672 -28.59 11.42 -9.64
N GLN A 673 -28.24 10.16 -9.75
CA GLN A 673 -29.00 9.04 -9.17
C GLN A 673 -28.08 7.93 -8.69
N LEU A 674 -28.54 7.10 -7.78
CA LEU A 674 -27.86 5.88 -7.34
C LEU A 674 -28.88 4.83 -6.87
N LEU A 675 -28.43 3.60 -6.70
CA LEU A 675 -29.23 2.53 -6.15
C LEU A 675 -29.05 2.46 -4.62
N VAL A 676 -30.15 2.48 -3.87
CA VAL A 676 -30.16 2.16 -2.43
C VAL A 676 -30.96 0.88 -2.24
N GLN A 677 -30.32 -0.20 -1.79
CA GLN A 677 -30.93 -1.55 -1.69
C GLN A 677 -31.68 -1.95 -2.98
N GLY A 678 -31.12 -1.68 -4.14
CA GLY A 678 -31.70 -1.98 -5.45
C GLY A 678 -32.77 -1.01 -5.95
N ALA A 679 -33.21 -0.04 -5.14
CA ALA A 679 -34.14 1.01 -5.56
C ALA A 679 -33.41 2.22 -6.10
N LEU A 680 -33.78 2.70 -7.30
CA LEU A 680 -33.19 3.88 -7.92
C LEU A 680 -33.68 5.15 -7.20
N ILE A 681 -32.74 5.93 -6.64
CA ILE A 681 -33.00 7.14 -5.88
C ILE A 681 -32.43 8.35 -6.66
N PRO A 682 -33.27 9.28 -7.14
CA PRO A 682 -32.79 10.54 -7.70
C PRO A 682 -32.33 11.49 -6.59
N LEU A 683 -31.20 12.15 -6.86
CA LEU A 683 -30.64 13.19 -6.00
C LEU A 683 -30.67 14.53 -6.72
N THR A 684 -31.01 15.60 -5.97
CA THR A 684 -30.89 16.97 -6.43
C THR A 684 -29.65 17.60 -5.80
N ALA A 685 -28.91 18.36 -6.60
CA ALA A 685 -27.68 19.04 -6.16
C ALA A 685 -27.84 19.73 -4.79
N GLU A 686 -26.89 19.50 -3.91
CA GLU A 686 -26.77 20.09 -2.58
C GLU A 686 -27.98 19.85 -1.64
N ARG A 687 -28.93 18.97 -2.01
CA ARG A 687 -30.09 18.66 -1.18
C ARG A 687 -29.95 17.27 -0.57
N PRO A 688 -29.91 17.17 0.79
CA PRO A 688 -29.88 15.89 1.46
C PRO A 688 -31.14 15.06 1.15
N LYS A 689 -30.94 13.78 0.84
CA LYS A 689 -32.01 12.80 0.65
C LYS A 689 -31.83 11.70 1.67
N GLU A 690 -32.80 11.54 2.55
CA GLU A 690 -32.83 10.43 3.50
C GLU A 690 -33.62 9.26 2.92
N VAL A 691 -33.05 8.07 3.06
CA VAL A 691 -33.66 6.79 2.68
C VAL A 691 -33.57 5.85 3.88
N HIS A 692 -34.72 5.32 4.30
CA HIS A 692 -34.78 4.31 5.37
C HIS A 692 -34.60 2.92 4.79
N TYR A 693 -33.89 2.07 5.50
CA TYR A 693 -33.69 0.66 5.18
C TYR A 693 -33.90 -0.22 6.45
N GLN A 694 -34.20 -1.47 6.22
CA GLN A 694 -34.45 -2.46 7.29
C GLN A 694 -33.25 -3.38 7.50
#